data_26a0c70fac7b5e6c4a8e8e43316a803d
#
_entry.id   26a0c70fac7b5e6c4a8e8e43316a803d
#
_cell.length_a   1.000
_cell.length_b   1.000
_cell.length_c   1.000
_cell.angle_alpha   90.00
_cell.angle_beta   90.00
_cell.angle_gamma   90.00
#
_symmetry.space_group_name_H-M   'P 1'
#
loop_
_entity.id
_entity.type
_entity.pdbx_description
1 polymer ?
#
loop_
_entity_poly.entity_id
_entity_poly.type
_entity_poly.pdbx_seq_one_letter_code
_entity_poly.pdbx_strand_id
1 'polypeptide(L)'
;MARFFLNRPVFAWVIAIGIMLAGVIAINMLPVSQYPPIAPPSISIRGMYPGASAKTVEDTVVQVIEQNMTGLDRMLYMSSKSNSMGTAQIELTFAPGTDPDMAWAKVQNKLQLAMPSLPETVQRLGLSVAKSTRNFLMIVALTCEDGSLDQDDLMDYAISQVQTTLARVPGVGEVEALAAQYAMRIWLDPHKLTNYGMTPSDIIAGIRTHNVQVSAGQYGGTPAVPGQRLNATITVQNLLKTPEEFGAIPLRNNPDGSVVRVRDVARAELGTEFSQFKLTYNDGHPAAALAIRQMAGANALDTADNVKAAMEELSRYFPAGMKVAYPNDTTPFIRVAISEVVHTLIVAIILVFLVMYLFLGNIRATIIPTIAVPVVILGTFAVLSVFGYSINMLTMFAMVLAIGLLVDDAIVVVENVERIMSEEGLPPLEATRKSMDEITGALVGIGLVISGVFVPMMFFGGSTGIIYRQFSITIISSMILSVLVALILTPVLCANLLKPEAPDHEAAETRFRPLRSFFRWFNRLFNRVRDGYRSAVAHILGFKLPYVAVFVLIVALTGFFFMRMPTGYLPDEDQGALLTIVQLPPGSTQEQTVEVLEKIRDHFLNNEKETVQECLTVAGVSSAGGGQDQGMVYIKLKDWDLRNSPELKAEAIVGRAIPVLAAIRNARIYPV
;
A
#
# COMPACT_ATOMS: atom_id res chain seq x y z
N MET A 1 37.45 16.18 19.13
CA MET A 1 35.99 16.43 19.15
C MET A 1 35.44 16.26 20.57
N ALA A 2 35.56 15.10 21.19
CA ALA A 2 35.04 14.84 22.53
C ALA A 2 35.52 15.81 23.62
N ARG A 3 36.79 16.24 23.62
CA ARG A 3 37.33 17.25 24.57
C ARG A 3 36.60 18.59 24.55
N PHE A 4 36.05 19.02 23.39
CA PHE A 4 35.28 20.25 23.28
C PHE A 4 33.96 20.16 24.04
N PHE A 5 33.24 19.03 23.89
CA PHE A 5 31.98 18.79 24.55
C PHE A 5 32.10 18.49 26.04
N LEU A 6 33.14 17.82 26.45
CA LEU A 6 33.47 17.60 27.88
C LEU A 6 33.63 18.92 28.65
N ASN A 7 34.20 19.94 28.00
CA ASN A 7 34.35 21.27 28.60
C ASN A 7 33.05 22.13 28.48
N ARG A 8 32.07 21.69 27.68
CA ARG A 8 30.79 22.40 27.44
C ARG A 8 29.62 21.43 27.43
N PRO A 9 29.27 20.82 28.57
CA PRO A 9 28.29 19.74 28.64
C PRO A 9 26.89 20.16 28.17
N VAL A 10 26.49 21.42 28.41
CA VAL A 10 25.20 21.96 27.98
C VAL A 10 25.05 21.91 26.46
N PHE A 11 26.14 22.10 25.71
CA PHE A 11 26.10 22.09 24.25
C PHE A 11 25.80 20.70 23.69
N ALA A 12 26.33 19.65 24.33
CA ALA A 12 26.02 18.25 23.97
C ALA A 12 24.53 17.92 24.20
N TRP A 13 23.95 18.38 25.29
CA TRP A 13 22.52 18.23 25.56
C TRP A 13 21.66 19.00 24.57
N VAL A 14 22.02 20.22 24.20
CA VAL A 14 21.29 21.01 23.19
C VAL A 14 21.25 20.29 21.85
N ILE A 15 22.39 19.72 21.41
CA ILE A 15 22.45 18.95 20.16
C ILE A 15 21.55 17.71 20.27
N ALA A 16 21.64 16.92 21.35
CA ALA A 16 20.85 15.72 21.54
C ALA A 16 19.34 16.01 21.55
N ILE A 17 18.92 17.04 22.28
CA ILE A 17 17.52 17.50 22.32
C ILE A 17 17.08 18.00 20.96
N GLY A 18 17.93 18.76 20.24
CA GLY A 18 17.64 19.22 18.87
C GLY A 18 17.43 18.05 17.90
N ILE A 19 18.24 17.03 17.97
CA ILE A 19 18.08 15.79 17.16
C ILE A 19 16.76 15.10 17.52
N MET A 20 16.44 14.95 18.80
CA MET A 20 15.19 14.33 19.24
C MET A 20 13.96 15.11 18.77
N LEU A 21 13.97 16.44 18.91
CA LEU A 21 12.87 17.30 18.45
C LEU A 21 12.68 17.20 16.94
N ALA A 22 13.78 17.24 16.17
CA ALA A 22 13.71 17.05 14.72
C ALA A 22 13.11 15.70 14.36
N GLY A 23 13.43 14.63 15.10
CA GLY A 23 12.88 13.30 14.92
C GLY A 23 11.39 13.22 15.22
N VAL A 24 10.94 13.83 16.32
CA VAL A 24 9.51 13.86 16.68
C VAL A 24 8.70 14.63 15.62
N ILE A 25 9.21 15.74 15.11
CA ILE A 25 8.58 16.47 14.02
C ILE A 25 8.54 15.60 12.76
N ALA A 26 9.63 14.93 12.43
CA ALA A 26 9.73 14.08 11.26
C ALA A 26 8.73 12.91 11.30
N ILE A 27 8.52 12.25 12.44
CA ILE A 27 7.54 11.17 12.58
C ILE A 27 6.14 11.62 12.18
N ASN A 28 5.74 12.85 12.56
CA ASN A 28 4.44 13.41 12.21
C ASN A 28 4.32 13.83 10.73
N MET A 29 5.44 14.02 10.04
CA MET A 29 5.47 14.45 8.64
C MET A 29 5.70 13.29 7.67
N LEU A 30 6.30 12.19 8.13
CA LEU A 30 6.62 11.05 7.28
C LEU A 30 5.36 10.31 6.86
N PRO A 31 5.18 10.03 5.56
CA PRO A 31 4.10 9.17 5.12
C PRO A 31 4.27 7.76 5.66
N VAL A 32 3.15 7.14 6.03
CA VAL A 32 3.08 5.76 6.49
C VAL A 32 2.55 4.89 5.36
N SER A 33 3.24 3.79 5.07
CA SER A 33 2.86 2.83 4.04
C SER A 33 3.26 1.41 4.46
N GLN A 34 2.66 0.38 3.86
CA GLN A 34 3.05 -1.00 4.13
C GLN A 34 4.49 -1.27 3.64
N TYR A 35 4.75 -0.94 2.39
CA TYR A 35 6.06 -1.07 1.74
C TYR A 35 6.43 0.23 1.04
N PRO A 36 7.72 0.47 0.76
CA PRO A 36 8.10 1.57 -0.11
C PRO A 36 7.47 1.42 -1.50
N PRO A 37 7.34 2.49 -2.29
CA PRO A 37 6.82 2.42 -3.65
C PRO A 37 7.81 1.66 -4.55
N ILE A 38 7.71 0.33 -4.52
CA ILE A 38 8.61 -0.61 -5.22
C ILE A 38 8.28 -0.67 -6.71
N ALA A 39 6.99 -0.53 -7.06
CA ALA A 39 6.54 -0.60 -8.43
C ALA A 39 7.09 0.59 -9.23
N PRO A 40 7.67 0.35 -10.41
CA PRO A 40 8.01 1.42 -11.33
C PRO A 40 6.77 2.27 -11.65
N PRO A 41 6.92 3.59 -11.85
CA PRO A 41 5.80 4.43 -12.24
C PRO A 41 5.14 3.91 -13.51
N SER A 42 3.82 3.80 -13.52
CA SER A 42 3.07 3.37 -14.69
C SER A 42 1.90 4.29 -14.98
N ILE A 43 1.57 4.43 -16.26
CA ILE A 43 0.45 5.20 -16.77
C ILE A 43 -0.48 4.22 -17.49
N SER A 44 -1.75 4.21 -17.07
CA SER A 44 -2.80 3.41 -17.70
C SER A 44 -3.66 4.28 -18.61
N ILE A 45 -3.83 3.83 -19.85
CA ILE A 45 -4.77 4.40 -20.81
C ILE A 45 -5.92 3.41 -20.90
N ARG A 46 -7.16 3.89 -20.72
CA ARG A 46 -8.36 3.06 -20.85
C ARG A 46 -9.31 3.67 -21.88
N GLY A 47 -9.89 2.83 -22.70
CA GLY A 47 -10.88 3.19 -23.69
C GLY A 47 -11.94 2.12 -23.85
N MET A 48 -13.12 2.50 -24.36
CA MET A 48 -14.21 1.57 -24.59
C MET A 48 -14.72 1.70 -26.03
N TYR A 49 -14.88 0.56 -26.69
CA TYR A 49 -15.51 0.42 -27.99
C TYR A 49 -16.68 -0.57 -27.88
N PRO A 50 -17.86 -0.12 -27.41
CA PRO A 50 -19.01 -1.00 -27.18
C PRO A 50 -19.40 -1.79 -28.41
N GLY A 51 -19.66 -3.09 -28.22
CA GLY A 51 -20.06 -4.01 -29.29
C GLY A 51 -18.93 -4.51 -30.20
N ALA A 52 -17.70 -4.04 -30.00
CA ALA A 52 -16.54 -4.55 -30.72
C ALA A 52 -15.99 -5.84 -30.07
N SER A 53 -15.53 -6.78 -30.89
CA SER A 53 -14.83 -7.95 -30.41
C SER A 53 -13.43 -7.57 -29.87
N ALA A 54 -12.85 -8.41 -29.01
CA ALA A 54 -11.49 -8.20 -28.51
C ALA A 54 -10.47 -7.97 -29.65
N LYS A 55 -10.59 -8.72 -30.74
CA LYS A 55 -9.72 -8.55 -31.92
C LYS A 55 -9.94 -7.22 -32.62
N THR A 56 -11.19 -6.79 -32.79
CA THR A 56 -11.50 -5.47 -33.37
C THR A 56 -10.93 -4.34 -32.50
N VAL A 57 -11.07 -4.44 -31.17
CA VAL A 57 -10.48 -3.46 -30.24
C VAL A 57 -8.96 -3.44 -30.34
N GLU A 58 -8.32 -4.60 -30.42
CA GLU A 58 -6.89 -4.71 -30.62
C GLU A 58 -6.44 -3.99 -31.90
N ASP A 59 -7.07 -4.32 -33.04
CA ASP A 59 -6.62 -3.83 -34.36
C ASP A 59 -6.92 -2.33 -34.54
N THR A 60 -8.03 -1.82 -34.02
CA THR A 60 -8.50 -0.45 -34.31
C THR A 60 -8.24 0.56 -33.20
N VAL A 61 -8.01 0.12 -31.98
CA VAL A 61 -7.79 1.00 -30.83
C VAL A 61 -6.41 0.78 -30.21
N VAL A 62 -6.12 -0.46 -29.81
CA VAL A 62 -4.89 -0.75 -29.08
C VAL A 62 -3.66 -0.50 -29.94
N GLN A 63 -3.57 -1.11 -31.13
CA GLN A 63 -2.41 -0.96 -32.02
C GLN A 63 -2.19 0.49 -32.44
N VAL A 64 -3.26 1.25 -32.68
CA VAL A 64 -3.18 2.68 -33.04
C VAL A 64 -2.56 3.49 -31.90
N ILE A 65 -2.96 3.23 -30.67
CA ILE A 65 -2.40 3.90 -29.49
C ILE A 65 -0.95 3.47 -29.28
N GLU A 66 -0.65 2.16 -29.30
CA GLU A 66 0.71 1.63 -29.10
C GLU A 66 1.71 2.23 -30.07
N GLN A 67 1.38 2.30 -31.36
CA GLN A 67 2.25 2.90 -32.39
C GLN A 67 2.59 4.35 -32.04
N ASN A 68 1.65 5.12 -31.53
CA ASN A 68 1.88 6.50 -31.13
C ASN A 68 2.66 6.64 -29.81
N MET A 69 2.61 5.62 -28.93
CA MET A 69 3.34 5.63 -27.64
C MET A 69 4.82 5.26 -27.79
N THR A 70 5.24 4.74 -28.96
CA THR A 70 6.66 4.43 -29.19
C THR A 70 7.54 5.68 -29.06
N GLY A 71 8.74 5.51 -28.51
CA GLY A 71 9.72 6.61 -28.35
C GLY A 71 9.41 7.54 -27.15
N LEU A 72 8.63 7.12 -26.17
CA LEU A 72 8.52 7.82 -24.89
C LEU A 72 9.80 7.63 -24.09
N ASP A 73 10.35 8.73 -23.60
CA ASP A 73 11.59 8.72 -22.80
C ASP A 73 11.42 7.89 -21.53
N ARG A 74 12.41 7.08 -21.21
CA ARG A 74 12.48 6.24 -20.01
C ARG A 74 11.35 5.19 -19.89
N MET A 75 10.58 4.94 -20.94
CA MET A 75 9.65 3.81 -20.97
C MET A 75 10.44 2.50 -21.01
N LEU A 76 10.13 1.58 -20.10
CA LEU A 76 10.74 0.26 -20.03
C LEU A 76 10.02 -0.74 -20.94
N TYR A 77 8.72 -0.80 -20.80
CA TYR A 77 7.85 -1.68 -21.59
C TYR A 77 6.42 -1.16 -21.58
N MET A 78 5.63 -1.70 -22.48
CA MET A 78 4.20 -1.44 -22.63
C MET A 78 3.49 -2.79 -22.70
N SER A 79 2.34 -2.88 -22.04
CA SER A 79 1.47 -4.04 -22.12
C SER A 79 0.03 -3.60 -22.35
N SER A 80 -0.66 -4.33 -23.23
CA SER A 80 -2.03 -3.98 -23.59
C SER A 80 -2.97 -5.17 -23.42
N LYS A 81 -4.21 -4.89 -23.07
CA LYS A 81 -5.28 -5.87 -22.95
C LYS A 81 -6.51 -5.36 -23.72
N SER A 82 -7.11 -6.23 -24.51
CA SER A 82 -8.42 -6.03 -25.09
C SER A 82 -9.35 -7.19 -24.70
N ASN A 83 -10.62 -6.92 -24.50
CA ASN A 83 -11.57 -7.94 -24.10
C ASN A 83 -12.83 -7.94 -24.97
N SER A 84 -13.66 -8.98 -24.80
CA SER A 84 -14.91 -9.15 -25.55
C SER A 84 -16.01 -8.14 -25.20
N MET A 85 -15.84 -7.36 -24.14
CA MET A 85 -16.72 -6.27 -23.75
C MET A 85 -16.40 -4.94 -24.46
N GLY A 86 -15.41 -4.96 -25.35
CA GLY A 86 -14.99 -3.76 -26.08
C GLY A 86 -14.04 -2.85 -25.28
N THR A 87 -13.45 -3.30 -24.19
CA THR A 87 -12.53 -2.49 -23.39
C THR A 87 -11.09 -2.66 -23.89
N ALA A 88 -10.40 -1.53 -24.07
CA ALA A 88 -8.97 -1.43 -24.30
C ALA A 88 -8.29 -0.89 -23.05
N GLN A 89 -7.24 -1.54 -22.59
CA GLN A 89 -6.37 -1.06 -21.51
C GLN A 89 -4.92 -1.18 -21.94
N ILE A 90 -4.19 -0.06 -21.92
CA ILE A 90 -2.78 0.01 -22.27
C ILE A 90 -2.03 0.52 -21.04
N GLU A 91 -1.06 -0.23 -20.56
CA GLU A 91 -0.23 0.12 -19.41
C GLU A 91 1.20 0.39 -19.86
N LEU A 92 1.68 1.59 -19.61
CA LEU A 92 3.01 2.07 -19.93
C LEU A 92 3.84 2.13 -18.64
N THR A 93 4.89 1.32 -18.55
CA THR A 93 5.77 1.26 -17.37
C THR A 93 7.06 2.00 -17.65
N PHE A 94 7.44 2.90 -16.73
CA PHE A 94 8.60 3.76 -16.84
C PHE A 94 9.72 3.35 -15.89
N ALA A 95 10.95 3.75 -16.17
CA ALA A 95 12.09 3.46 -15.32
C ALA A 95 11.93 4.06 -13.91
N PRO A 96 12.43 3.39 -12.86
CA PRO A 96 12.45 3.92 -11.51
C PRO A 96 13.05 5.33 -11.44
N GLY A 97 12.46 6.22 -10.64
CA GLY A 97 12.86 7.62 -10.53
C GLY A 97 12.41 8.49 -11.71
N THR A 98 11.48 8.02 -12.54
CA THR A 98 10.73 8.87 -13.47
C THR A 98 9.65 9.60 -12.72
N ASP A 99 9.53 10.91 -12.96
CA ASP A 99 8.43 11.72 -12.41
C ASP A 99 7.11 11.29 -13.05
N PRO A 100 6.12 10.81 -12.26
CA PRO A 100 4.84 10.34 -12.79
C PRO A 100 4.02 11.44 -13.46
N ASP A 101 4.15 12.70 -13.03
CA ASP A 101 3.43 13.83 -13.61
C ASP A 101 3.97 14.18 -15.00
N MET A 102 5.28 14.19 -15.14
CA MET A 102 5.92 14.38 -16.44
C MET A 102 5.63 13.23 -17.39
N ALA A 103 5.63 11.98 -16.90
CA ALA A 103 5.29 10.82 -17.72
C ALA A 103 3.82 10.90 -18.19
N TRP A 104 2.90 11.22 -17.29
CA TRP A 104 1.49 11.41 -17.62
C TRP A 104 1.27 12.51 -18.68
N ALA A 105 1.92 13.67 -18.52
CA ALA A 105 1.81 14.76 -19.49
C ALA A 105 2.34 14.35 -20.89
N LYS A 106 3.46 13.61 -20.96
CA LYS A 106 4.02 13.11 -22.22
C LYS A 106 3.07 12.10 -22.88
N VAL A 107 2.47 11.19 -22.10
CA VAL A 107 1.49 10.21 -22.59
C VAL A 107 0.24 10.93 -23.12
N GLN A 108 -0.29 11.92 -22.38
CA GLN A 108 -1.42 12.73 -22.85
C GLN A 108 -1.13 13.44 -24.18
N ASN A 109 0.03 14.06 -24.31
CA ASN A 109 0.42 14.73 -25.56
C ASN A 109 0.49 13.75 -26.74
N LYS A 110 1.07 12.57 -26.53
CA LYS A 110 1.14 11.53 -27.56
C LYS A 110 -0.24 10.97 -27.91
N LEU A 111 -1.12 10.81 -26.92
CA LEU A 111 -2.47 10.31 -27.11
C LEU A 111 -3.32 11.26 -27.98
N GLN A 112 -3.13 12.58 -27.83
CA GLN A 112 -3.82 13.56 -28.69
C GLN A 112 -3.47 13.37 -30.18
N LEU A 113 -2.28 12.87 -30.51
CA LEU A 113 -1.89 12.56 -31.89
C LEU A 113 -2.58 11.29 -32.41
N ALA A 114 -2.90 10.34 -31.52
CA ALA A 114 -3.58 9.10 -31.87
C ALA A 114 -5.10 9.31 -32.08
N MET A 115 -5.71 10.27 -31.39
CA MET A 115 -7.16 10.48 -31.36
C MET A 115 -7.83 10.54 -32.74
N PRO A 116 -7.32 11.28 -33.76
CA PRO A 116 -7.96 11.35 -35.06
C PRO A 116 -8.00 10.02 -35.82
N SER A 117 -7.14 9.07 -35.47
CA SER A 117 -7.03 7.76 -36.12
C SER A 117 -7.88 6.68 -35.45
N LEU A 118 -8.53 6.99 -34.34
CA LEU A 118 -9.38 6.07 -33.60
C LEU A 118 -10.81 6.02 -34.19
N PRO A 119 -11.57 4.94 -33.97
CA PRO A 119 -13.00 4.89 -34.34
C PRO A 119 -13.81 6.03 -33.72
N GLU A 120 -14.76 6.60 -34.46
CA GLU A 120 -15.58 7.74 -34.01
C GLU A 120 -16.26 7.49 -32.65
N THR A 121 -16.74 6.27 -32.41
CA THR A 121 -17.33 5.89 -31.12
C THR A 121 -16.36 6.03 -29.97
N VAL A 122 -15.10 5.61 -30.15
CA VAL A 122 -14.05 5.73 -29.13
C VAL A 122 -13.67 7.19 -28.91
N GLN A 123 -13.55 7.97 -29.99
CA GLN A 123 -13.28 9.41 -29.89
C GLN A 123 -14.35 10.14 -29.08
N ARG A 124 -15.63 9.81 -29.33
CA ARG A 124 -16.78 10.44 -28.67
C ARG A 124 -16.90 10.05 -27.20
N LEU A 125 -16.65 8.78 -26.84
CA LEU A 125 -16.63 8.31 -25.45
C LEU A 125 -15.41 8.84 -24.70
N GLY A 126 -14.32 9.09 -25.43
CA GLY A 126 -13.06 9.56 -24.88
C GLY A 126 -12.19 8.42 -24.36
N LEU A 127 -10.95 8.78 -24.03
CA LEU A 127 -9.97 7.92 -23.39
C LEU A 127 -9.59 8.49 -22.04
N SER A 128 -9.56 7.65 -21.01
CA SER A 128 -9.06 8.04 -19.70
C SER A 128 -7.57 7.71 -19.59
N VAL A 129 -6.80 8.63 -18.98
CA VAL A 129 -5.38 8.45 -18.71
C VAL A 129 -5.14 8.68 -17.22
N ALA A 130 -4.75 7.65 -16.53
CA ALA A 130 -4.51 7.69 -15.09
C ALA A 130 -3.09 7.25 -14.74
N LYS A 131 -2.56 7.82 -13.66
CA LYS A 131 -1.34 7.30 -13.03
C LYS A 131 -1.72 6.00 -12.33
N SER A 132 -1.15 4.89 -12.77
CA SER A 132 -1.48 3.57 -12.22
C SER A 132 -0.64 3.31 -10.97
N THR A 133 -1.29 3.27 -9.81
CA THR A 133 -0.81 2.54 -8.63
C THR A 133 -1.53 1.20 -8.62
N ARG A 134 -0.78 0.09 -8.63
CA ARG A 134 -1.38 -1.25 -8.83
C ARG A 134 -2.28 -1.70 -7.68
N ASN A 135 -2.01 -1.25 -6.46
CA ASN A 135 -2.70 -1.72 -5.27
C ASN A 135 -3.80 -0.75 -4.83
N PHE A 136 -4.95 -1.30 -4.48
CA PHE A 136 -6.00 -0.56 -3.81
C PHE A 136 -5.65 -0.40 -2.33
N LEU A 137 -5.88 0.79 -1.79
CA LEU A 137 -5.80 1.05 -0.36
C LEU A 137 -6.96 0.35 0.35
N MET A 138 -8.16 0.54 -0.18
CA MET A 138 -9.38 -0.06 0.35
C MET A 138 -10.48 -0.14 -0.72
N ILE A 139 -11.46 -1.00 -0.49
CA ILE A 139 -12.71 -1.08 -1.25
C ILE A 139 -13.83 -0.63 -0.34
N VAL A 140 -14.60 0.36 -0.81
CA VAL A 140 -15.85 0.80 -0.18
C VAL A 140 -17.00 0.16 -0.95
N ALA A 141 -17.80 -0.66 -0.27
CA ALA A 141 -18.98 -1.29 -0.85
C ALA A 141 -20.24 -0.66 -0.25
N LEU A 142 -21.19 -0.32 -1.11
CA LEU A 142 -22.57 0.03 -0.74
C LEU A 142 -23.41 -1.22 -0.93
N THR A 143 -24.24 -1.55 0.06
CA THR A 143 -25.09 -2.75 0.06
C THR A 143 -26.48 -2.44 0.62
N CYS A 144 -27.46 -3.22 0.25
CA CYS A 144 -28.83 -3.15 0.75
C CYS A 144 -29.27 -4.55 1.20
N GLU A 145 -29.49 -4.71 2.52
CA GLU A 145 -29.87 -5.99 3.11
C GLU A 145 -31.37 -6.22 3.16
N ASP A 146 -32.18 -5.15 3.14
CA ASP A 146 -33.64 -5.22 3.23
C ASP A 146 -34.33 -5.36 1.86
N GLY A 147 -33.56 -5.31 0.76
CA GLY A 147 -34.07 -5.44 -0.60
C GLY A 147 -34.86 -4.23 -1.11
N SER A 148 -34.79 -3.08 -0.42
CA SER A 148 -35.46 -1.84 -0.85
C SER A 148 -34.81 -1.20 -2.08
N LEU A 149 -33.52 -1.46 -2.30
CA LEU A 149 -32.71 -0.97 -3.40
C LEU A 149 -32.12 -2.15 -4.17
N ASP A 150 -32.15 -2.09 -5.46
CA ASP A 150 -31.48 -3.07 -6.32
C ASP A 150 -30.01 -2.68 -6.59
N GLN A 151 -29.33 -3.50 -7.37
CA GLN A 151 -27.92 -3.26 -7.70
C GLN A 151 -27.74 -1.99 -8.55
N ASP A 152 -28.69 -1.70 -9.45
CA ASP A 152 -28.61 -0.56 -10.36
C ASP A 152 -28.76 0.75 -9.59
N ASP A 153 -29.64 0.80 -8.58
CA ASP A 153 -29.78 1.93 -7.65
C ASP A 153 -28.49 2.20 -6.87
N LEU A 154 -27.89 1.13 -6.32
CA LEU A 154 -26.64 1.22 -5.57
C LEU A 154 -25.49 1.71 -6.44
N MET A 155 -25.41 1.22 -7.68
CA MET A 155 -24.35 1.59 -8.63
C MET A 155 -24.46 3.07 -9.03
N ASP A 156 -25.66 3.55 -9.37
CA ASP A 156 -25.87 4.95 -9.71
C ASP A 156 -25.55 5.87 -8.55
N TYR A 157 -26.03 5.54 -7.35
CA TYR A 157 -25.73 6.31 -6.16
C TYR A 157 -24.22 6.35 -5.85
N ALA A 158 -23.52 5.21 -6.01
CA ALA A 158 -22.08 5.12 -5.81
C ALA A 158 -21.31 6.10 -6.72
N ILE A 159 -21.70 6.21 -8.00
CA ILE A 159 -21.02 7.09 -8.96
C ILE A 159 -21.45 8.55 -8.77
N SER A 160 -22.76 8.80 -8.68
CA SER A 160 -23.32 10.16 -8.72
C SER A 160 -23.03 10.95 -7.44
N GLN A 161 -23.04 10.28 -6.28
CA GLN A 161 -22.90 10.94 -4.96
C GLN A 161 -21.58 10.61 -4.25
N VAL A 162 -21.18 9.34 -4.24
CA VAL A 162 -20.07 8.89 -3.38
C VAL A 162 -18.73 9.07 -4.08
N GLN A 163 -18.58 8.63 -5.32
CA GLN A 163 -17.32 8.70 -6.06
C GLN A 163 -16.74 10.11 -6.11
N THR A 164 -17.58 11.08 -6.45
CA THR A 164 -17.15 12.49 -6.58
C THR A 164 -16.70 13.08 -5.23
N THR A 165 -17.36 12.70 -4.16
CA THR A 165 -17.00 13.13 -2.81
C THR A 165 -15.70 12.50 -2.36
N LEU A 166 -15.54 11.17 -2.53
CA LEU A 166 -14.34 10.46 -2.16
C LEU A 166 -13.10 10.87 -2.97
N ALA A 167 -13.27 11.22 -4.24
CA ALA A 167 -12.18 11.71 -5.08
C ALA A 167 -11.57 13.04 -4.60
N ARG A 168 -12.28 13.80 -3.74
CA ARG A 168 -11.80 15.06 -3.14
C ARG A 168 -11.18 14.89 -1.76
N VAL A 169 -11.23 13.68 -1.20
CA VAL A 169 -10.66 13.40 0.12
C VAL A 169 -9.14 13.51 0.07
N PRO A 170 -8.50 14.23 1.01
CA PRO A 170 -7.05 14.34 1.06
C PRO A 170 -6.37 12.97 1.12
N GLY A 171 -5.38 12.76 0.26
CA GLY A 171 -4.64 11.50 0.16
C GLY A 171 -5.20 10.49 -0.84
N VAL A 172 -6.43 10.67 -1.33
CA VAL A 172 -7.02 9.85 -2.39
C VAL A 172 -6.43 10.26 -3.74
N GLY A 173 -5.92 9.29 -4.49
CA GLY A 173 -5.35 9.49 -5.82
C GLY A 173 -6.34 9.20 -6.94
N GLU A 174 -7.09 8.10 -6.82
CA GLU A 174 -8.08 7.64 -7.79
C GLU A 174 -9.19 6.87 -7.08
N VAL A 175 -10.42 7.03 -7.56
CA VAL A 175 -11.58 6.24 -7.14
C VAL A 175 -12.11 5.51 -8.37
N GLU A 176 -11.80 4.23 -8.47
CA GLU A 176 -12.25 3.36 -9.57
C GLU A 176 -13.61 2.74 -9.19
N ALA A 177 -14.65 3.03 -9.98
CA ALA A 177 -15.98 2.49 -9.73
C ALA A 177 -16.14 1.12 -10.40
N LEU A 178 -16.50 0.11 -9.63
CA LEU A 178 -17.07 -1.16 -10.09
C LEU A 178 -18.59 -1.01 -10.11
N ALA A 179 -19.06 -0.07 -10.91
CA ALA A 179 -20.44 0.39 -10.97
C ALA A 179 -20.73 1.05 -12.33
N ALA A 180 -21.99 1.27 -12.64
CA ALA A 180 -22.44 1.96 -13.84
C ALA A 180 -23.57 2.93 -13.49
N GLN A 181 -23.62 4.08 -14.18
CA GLN A 181 -24.70 5.05 -14.02
C GLN A 181 -25.99 4.60 -14.68
N TYR A 182 -27.10 5.20 -14.30
CA TYR A 182 -28.34 5.04 -15.00
C TYR A 182 -28.26 5.56 -16.45
N ALA A 183 -28.86 4.80 -17.34
CA ALA A 183 -29.04 5.18 -18.74
C ALA A 183 -30.41 4.71 -19.26
N MET A 184 -30.90 5.34 -20.29
CA MET A 184 -32.08 4.88 -20.99
C MET A 184 -31.70 3.75 -21.95
N ARG A 185 -32.16 2.53 -21.70
CA ARG A 185 -31.93 1.36 -22.55
C ARG A 185 -33.05 1.23 -23.58
N ILE A 186 -32.69 1.11 -24.84
CA ILE A 186 -33.63 0.93 -25.95
C ILE A 186 -33.40 -0.45 -26.56
N TRP A 187 -34.25 -1.40 -26.20
CA TRP A 187 -34.20 -2.78 -26.69
C TRP A 187 -34.91 -2.89 -28.02
N LEU A 188 -34.16 -3.05 -29.11
CA LEU A 188 -34.68 -3.17 -30.45
C LEU A 188 -35.27 -4.56 -30.68
N ASP A 189 -36.46 -4.63 -31.30
CA ASP A 189 -37.08 -5.88 -31.74
C ASP A 189 -36.77 -6.12 -33.23
N PRO A 190 -35.91 -7.11 -33.57
CA PRO A 190 -35.50 -7.35 -34.97
C PRO A 190 -36.66 -7.68 -35.89
N HIS A 191 -37.69 -8.38 -35.40
CA HIS A 191 -38.85 -8.75 -36.20
C HIS A 191 -39.72 -7.53 -36.54
N LYS A 192 -39.93 -6.66 -35.55
CA LYS A 192 -40.66 -5.41 -35.77
C LYS A 192 -39.89 -4.47 -36.67
N LEU A 193 -38.56 -4.34 -36.50
CA LEU A 193 -37.73 -3.54 -37.41
C LEU A 193 -37.87 -4.01 -38.86
N THR A 194 -37.78 -5.31 -39.09
CA THR A 194 -37.96 -5.90 -40.43
C THR A 194 -39.36 -5.60 -41.00
N ASN A 195 -40.41 -5.76 -40.19
CA ASN A 195 -41.79 -5.49 -40.62
C ASN A 195 -42.03 -4.03 -41.02
N TYR A 196 -41.37 -3.10 -40.31
CA TYR A 196 -41.42 -1.67 -40.64
C TYR A 196 -40.38 -1.24 -41.68
N GLY A 197 -39.52 -2.15 -42.17
CA GLY A 197 -38.43 -1.85 -43.10
C GLY A 197 -37.44 -0.82 -42.55
N MET A 198 -37.09 -0.95 -41.28
CA MET A 198 -36.20 -0.05 -40.56
C MET A 198 -34.94 -0.77 -40.09
N THR A 199 -33.87 -0.04 -39.96
CA THR A 199 -32.57 -0.49 -39.47
C THR A 199 -32.29 0.07 -38.07
N PRO A 200 -31.39 -0.53 -37.29
CA PRO A 200 -30.94 0.07 -36.02
C PRO A 200 -30.40 1.48 -36.18
N SER A 201 -29.78 1.80 -37.33
CA SER A 201 -29.25 3.14 -37.63
C SER A 201 -30.34 4.19 -37.72
N ASP A 202 -31.52 3.82 -38.24
CA ASP A 202 -32.67 4.73 -38.33
C ASP A 202 -33.16 5.12 -36.93
N ILE A 203 -33.18 4.15 -36.00
CA ILE A 203 -33.57 4.39 -34.61
C ILE A 203 -32.59 5.32 -33.94
N ILE A 204 -31.29 5.06 -34.10
CA ILE A 204 -30.19 5.89 -33.53
C ILE A 204 -30.31 7.33 -34.09
N ALA A 205 -30.54 7.49 -35.39
CA ALA A 205 -30.72 8.80 -36.00
C ALA A 205 -31.95 9.53 -35.46
N GLY A 206 -33.08 8.81 -35.30
CA GLY A 206 -34.31 9.36 -34.72
C GLY A 206 -34.10 9.83 -33.28
N ILE A 207 -33.47 9.02 -32.45
CA ILE A 207 -33.13 9.38 -31.06
C ILE A 207 -32.21 10.60 -31.02
N ARG A 208 -31.14 10.61 -31.81
CA ARG A 208 -30.20 11.75 -31.88
C ARG A 208 -30.87 13.06 -32.29
N THR A 209 -31.84 12.99 -33.17
CA THR A 209 -32.57 14.18 -33.66
C THR A 209 -33.49 14.76 -32.58
N HIS A 210 -34.10 13.92 -31.74
CA HIS A 210 -35.13 14.34 -30.79
C HIS A 210 -34.60 14.47 -29.35
N ASN A 211 -33.54 13.75 -29.00
CA ASN A 211 -32.91 13.85 -27.68
C ASN A 211 -31.66 14.75 -27.75
N VAL A 212 -31.89 16.03 -28.00
CA VAL A 212 -30.87 17.05 -28.15
C VAL A 212 -31.20 18.28 -27.31
N GLN A 213 -30.20 18.82 -26.65
CA GLN A 213 -30.33 20.08 -25.92
C GLN A 213 -30.01 21.23 -26.86
N VAL A 214 -30.99 22.11 -27.07
CA VAL A 214 -30.89 23.28 -27.96
C VAL A 214 -30.95 24.55 -27.13
N SER A 215 -30.03 25.49 -27.37
CA SER A 215 -30.16 26.85 -26.88
C SER A 215 -30.99 27.68 -27.83
N ALA A 216 -32.20 28.05 -27.42
CA ALA A 216 -33.14 28.80 -28.26
C ALA A 216 -32.92 30.32 -28.21
N GLY A 217 -31.94 30.80 -27.41
CA GLY A 217 -31.62 32.22 -27.29
C GLY A 217 -32.57 33.00 -26.38
N GLN A 218 -32.64 34.31 -26.63
CA GLN A 218 -33.39 35.25 -25.79
C GLN A 218 -34.27 36.13 -26.68
N TYR A 219 -35.48 36.33 -26.26
CA TYR A 219 -36.33 37.40 -26.82
C TYR A 219 -35.87 38.72 -26.21
N GLY A 220 -35.56 39.74 -27.04
CA GLY A 220 -35.03 40.98 -26.58
C GLY A 220 -33.58 40.97 -26.11
N GLY A 221 -32.77 39.95 -26.52
CA GLY A 221 -31.32 39.91 -26.33
C GLY A 221 -30.60 41.01 -27.13
N THR A 222 -29.39 41.35 -26.71
CA THR A 222 -28.57 42.39 -27.40
C THR A 222 -27.85 41.81 -28.62
N PRO A 223 -27.84 42.59 -29.76
CA PRO A 223 -28.44 43.89 -29.96
C PRO A 223 -29.95 43.86 -30.10
N ALA A 224 -30.68 44.65 -29.29
CA ALA A 224 -32.13 44.69 -29.27
C ALA A 224 -32.66 45.75 -30.23
N VAL A 225 -33.90 45.54 -30.73
CA VAL A 225 -34.60 46.55 -31.54
C VAL A 225 -34.92 47.78 -30.66
N PRO A 226 -34.71 49.01 -31.16
CA PRO A 226 -35.06 50.23 -30.41
C PRO A 226 -36.51 50.19 -29.91
N GLY A 227 -36.69 50.43 -28.58
CA GLY A 227 -38.01 50.35 -27.95
C GLY A 227 -38.37 49.00 -27.31
N GLN A 228 -37.56 47.98 -27.48
CA GLN A 228 -37.74 46.68 -26.84
C GLN A 228 -37.61 46.82 -25.32
N ARG A 229 -38.70 46.50 -24.59
CA ARG A 229 -38.75 46.62 -23.11
C ARG A 229 -38.81 45.26 -22.38
N LEU A 230 -38.94 44.16 -23.12
CA LEU A 230 -38.99 42.81 -22.55
C LEU A 230 -37.76 42.04 -22.95
N ASN A 231 -37.10 41.45 -21.98
CA ASN A 231 -36.11 40.43 -22.17
C ASN A 231 -36.60 39.13 -21.50
N ALA A 232 -36.63 38.02 -22.27
CA ALA A 232 -37.05 36.73 -21.78
C ALA A 232 -36.20 35.64 -22.42
N THR A 233 -35.66 34.73 -21.62
CA THR A 233 -34.99 33.53 -22.13
C THR A 233 -36.00 32.55 -22.67
N ILE A 234 -35.80 32.07 -23.90
CA ILE A 234 -36.65 31.05 -24.51
C ILE A 234 -36.19 29.70 -23.99
N THR A 235 -37.07 29.04 -23.23
CA THR A 235 -36.83 27.67 -22.77
C THR A 235 -37.44 26.70 -23.74
N VAL A 236 -36.62 25.79 -24.25
CA VAL A 236 -37.06 24.69 -25.11
C VAL A 236 -37.02 23.40 -24.28
N GLN A 237 -37.68 22.38 -24.77
CA GLN A 237 -37.61 21.04 -24.18
C GLN A 237 -36.15 20.61 -24.03
N ASN A 238 -35.82 20.18 -22.82
CA ASN A 238 -34.51 19.60 -22.50
C ASN A 238 -34.42 18.14 -22.97
N LEU A 239 -33.32 17.47 -22.65
CA LEU A 239 -33.15 16.04 -22.87
C LEU A 239 -34.34 15.25 -22.30
N LEU A 240 -34.71 14.19 -22.99
CA LEU A 240 -35.80 13.28 -22.59
C LEU A 240 -35.34 12.51 -21.32
N LYS A 241 -36.29 12.26 -20.40
CA LYS A 241 -35.98 11.70 -19.11
C LYS A 241 -36.67 10.38 -18.79
N THR A 242 -37.82 10.12 -19.41
CA THR A 242 -38.63 8.95 -19.08
C THR A 242 -38.74 7.96 -20.25
N PRO A 243 -38.95 6.66 -19.97
CA PRO A 243 -39.16 5.65 -21.00
C PRO A 243 -40.29 5.99 -21.94
N GLU A 244 -41.37 6.64 -21.44
CA GLU A 244 -42.52 7.06 -22.23
C GLU A 244 -42.14 8.15 -23.22
N GLU A 245 -41.33 9.13 -22.82
CA GLU A 245 -40.84 10.18 -23.70
C GLU A 245 -39.98 9.60 -24.82
N PHE A 246 -39.04 8.69 -24.50
CA PHE A 246 -38.25 7.98 -25.51
C PHE A 246 -39.10 7.12 -26.42
N GLY A 247 -40.09 6.40 -25.87
CA GLY A 247 -41.04 5.61 -26.65
C GLY A 247 -41.90 6.44 -27.61
N ALA A 248 -42.11 7.72 -27.29
CA ALA A 248 -42.92 8.62 -28.10
C ALA A 248 -42.18 9.25 -29.30
N ILE A 249 -40.84 9.12 -29.37
CA ILE A 249 -40.01 9.67 -30.46
C ILE A 249 -40.53 9.18 -31.82
N PRO A 250 -40.88 10.08 -32.77
CA PRO A 250 -41.25 9.71 -34.12
C PRO A 250 -40.01 9.32 -34.92
N LEU A 251 -40.07 8.16 -35.58
CA LEU A 251 -39.00 7.62 -36.41
C LEU A 251 -39.27 7.84 -37.91
N ARG A 252 -40.53 7.65 -38.30
CA ARG A 252 -40.95 7.79 -39.69
C ARG A 252 -42.42 8.21 -39.79
N ASN A 253 -42.70 9.15 -40.68
CA ASN A 253 -44.06 9.50 -41.08
C ASN A 253 -44.40 8.76 -42.37
N ASN A 254 -45.48 7.98 -42.37
CA ASN A 254 -45.95 7.28 -43.54
C ASN A 254 -46.84 8.21 -44.41
N PRO A 255 -46.98 7.91 -45.71
CA PRO A 255 -47.85 8.73 -46.62
C PRO A 255 -49.32 8.77 -46.22
N ASP A 256 -49.79 7.80 -45.44
CA ASP A 256 -51.16 7.72 -44.91
C ASP A 256 -51.41 8.57 -43.67
N GLY A 257 -50.38 9.29 -43.21
CA GLY A 257 -50.40 10.10 -41.98
C GLY A 257 -50.10 9.33 -40.67
N SER A 258 -49.93 8.02 -40.75
CA SER A 258 -49.46 7.24 -39.55
C SER A 258 -48.04 7.51 -39.24
N VAL A 259 -47.69 7.48 -37.93
CA VAL A 259 -46.35 7.76 -37.42
C VAL A 259 -45.81 6.52 -36.74
N VAL A 260 -44.70 6.00 -37.23
CA VAL A 260 -43.96 4.94 -36.53
C VAL A 260 -43.11 5.57 -35.43
N ARG A 261 -43.26 5.09 -34.20
CA ARG A 261 -42.55 5.59 -33.01
C ARG A 261 -41.60 4.55 -32.47
N VAL A 262 -40.67 4.96 -31.60
CA VAL A 262 -39.72 4.04 -30.95
C VAL A 262 -40.45 2.88 -30.25
N ARG A 263 -41.56 3.13 -29.55
CA ARG A 263 -42.34 2.08 -28.86
C ARG A 263 -42.93 1.01 -29.79
N ASP A 264 -43.06 1.31 -31.08
CA ASP A 264 -43.62 0.37 -32.06
C ASP A 264 -42.57 -0.68 -32.49
N VAL A 265 -41.28 -0.35 -32.40
CA VAL A 265 -40.15 -1.17 -32.86
C VAL A 265 -39.17 -1.53 -31.74
N ALA A 266 -39.32 -0.92 -30.56
CA ALA A 266 -38.40 -1.10 -29.42
C ALA A 266 -39.15 -0.95 -28.08
N ARG A 267 -38.50 -1.41 -27.01
CA ARG A 267 -38.89 -1.16 -25.62
C ARG A 267 -37.84 -0.24 -24.99
N ALA A 268 -38.27 0.86 -24.40
CA ALA A 268 -37.44 1.74 -23.61
C ALA A 268 -37.64 1.43 -22.13
N GLU A 269 -36.54 1.34 -21.39
CA GLU A 269 -36.55 1.17 -19.93
C GLU A 269 -35.34 1.88 -19.30
N LEU A 270 -35.49 2.30 -18.06
CA LEU A 270 -34.38 2.80 -17.27
C LEU A 270 -33.57 1.61 -16.74
N GLY A 271 -32.27 1.67 -16.85
CA GLY A 271 -31.33 0.66 -16.33
C GLY A 271 -29.91 1.22 -16.33
N THR A 272 -28.92 0.40 -16.08
CA THR A 272 -27.52 0.85 -16.09
C THR A 272 -26.97 1.01 -17.50
N GLU A 273 -26.04 1.94 -17.71
CA GLU A 273 -25.37 2.20 -18.99
C GLU A 273 -24.73 0.91 -19.56
N PHE A 274 -24.15 0.09 -18.71
CA PHE A 274 -23.63 -1.24 -19.05
C PHE A 274 -23.77 -2.19 -17.87
N SER A 275 -24.10 -3.46 -18.14
CA SER A 275 -24.24 -4.54 -17.14
C SER A 275 -22.98 -5.40 -17.09
N GLN A 276 -21.81 -4.77 -16.95
CA GLN A 276 -20.55 -5.49 -16.94
C GLN A 276 -20.29 -6.18 -15.60
N PHE A 277 -20.78 -5.60 -14.50
CA PHE A 277 -20.48 -6.04 -13.16
C PHE A 277 -21.72 -6.60 -12.46
N LYS A 278 -21.56 -7.77 -11.82
CA LYS A 278 -22.52 -8.30 -10.87
C LYS A 278 -21.83 -8.47 -9.54
N LEU A 279 -22.25 -7.68 -8.54
CA LEU A 279 -21.66 -7.69 -7.22
C LEU A 279 -22.66 -8.19 -6.20
N THR A 280 -22.21 -9.09 -5.31
CA THR A 280 -23.02 -9.50 -4.16
C THR A 280 -22.17 -9.49 -2.89
N TYR A 281 -22.81 -9.10 -1.79
CA TYR A 281 -22.18 -9.00 -0.49
C TYR A 281 -22.80 -10.03 0.47
N ASN A 282 -21.97 -10.72 1.26
CA ASN A 282 -22.35 -11.77 2.20
C ASN A 282 -23.41 -12.74 1.63
N ASP A 283 -24.58 -12.82 2.20
CA ASP A 283 -25.66 -13.77 1.86
C ASP A 283 -26.33 -13.50 0.50
N GLY A 284 -25.68 -12.78 -0.40
CA GLY A 284 -26.19 -12.50 -1.76
C GLY A 284 -26.88 -11.15 -1.90
N HIS A 285 -26.74 -10.27 -0.93
CA HIS A 285 -27.27 -8.90 -1.01
C HIS A 285 -26.64 -8.13 -2.16
N PRO A 286 -27.42 -7.32 -2.90
CA PRO A 286 -26.88 -6.52 -3.99
C PRO A 286 -25.84 -5.52 -3.46
N ALA A 287 -24.81 -5.28 -4.26
CA ALA A 287 -23.74 -4.36 -3.89
C ALA A 287 -23.26 -3.52 -5.09
N ALA A 288 -22.70 -2.35 -4.78
CA ALA A 288 -21.86 -1.56 -5.66
C ALA A 288 -20.55 -1.27 -4.95
N ALA A 289 -19.43 -1.21 -5.66
CA ALA A 289 -18.14 -1.03 -5.03
C ALA A 289 -17.30 0.07 -5.69
N LEU A 290 -16.56 0.79 -4.85
CA LEU A 290 -15.60 1.81 -5.22
C LEU A 290 -14.22 1.38 -4.69
N ALA A 291 -13.27 1.15 -5.58
CA ALA A 291 -11.90 0.81 -5.22
C ALA A 291 -11.06 2.09 -5.14
N ILE A 292 -10.48 2.34 -3.99
CA ILE A 292 -9.74 3.57 -3.67
C ILE A 292 -8.26 3.31 -3.79
N ARG A 293 -7.58 4.12 -4.59
CA ARG A 293 -6.14 4.16 -4.71
C ARG A 293 -5.59 5.38 -4.00
N GLN A 294 -4.49 5.18 -3.30
CA GLN A 294 -3.79 6.25 -2.60
C GLN A 294 -3.01 7.14 -3.58
N MET A 295 -2.93 8.44 -3.29
CA MET A 295 -2.01 9.35 -3.96
C MET A 295 -0.56 8.97 -3.63
N ALA A 296 0.34 9.06 -4.59
CA ALA A 296 1.75 8.80 -4.37
C ALA A 296 2.31 9.70 -3.26
N GLY A 297 2.96 9.10 -2.25
CA GLY A 297 3.54 9.83 -1.13
C GLY A 297 2.56 10.28 -0.03
N ALA A 298 1.25 9.99 -0.15
CA ALA A 298 0.30 10.24 0.94
C ALA A 298 0.46 9.23 2.07
N ASN A 299 -0.07 9.55 3.24
CA ASN A 299 -0.13 8.63 4.37
C ASN A 299 -1.33 7.69 4.21
N ALA A 300 -1.09 6.38 4.17
CA ALA A 300 -2.13 5.37 3.97
C ALA A 300 -3.18 5.36 5.11
N LEU A 301 -2.72 5.50 6.36
CA LEU A 301 -3.59 5.49 7.53
C LEU A 301 -4.50 6.71 7.56
N ASP A 302 -3.92 7.90 7.39
CA ASP A 302 -4.69 9.16 7.38
C ASP A 302 -5.67 9.20 6.21
N THR A 303 -5.25 8.70 5.02
CA THR A 303 -6.13 8.63 3.85
C THR A 303 -7.34 7.75 4.12
N ALA A 304 -7.13 6.56 4.69
CA ALA A 304 -8.24 5.65 5.00
C ALA A 304 -9.16 6.20 6.08
N ASP A 305 -8.60 6.85 7.12
CA ASP A 305 -9.39 7.48 8.19
C ASP A 305 -10.24 8.63 7.62
N ASN A 306 -9.67 9.45 6.74
CA ASN A 306 -10.39 10.52 6.04
C ASN A 306 -11.50 9.97 5.15
N VAL A 307 -11.26 8.86 4.43
CA VAL A 307 -12.27 8.19 3.61
C VAL A 307 -13.40 7.65 4.48
N LYS A 308 -13.09 6.98 5.60
CA LYS A 308 -14.10 6.46 6.53
C LYS A 308 -14.92 7.58 7.15
N ALA A 309 -14.30 8.69 7.54
CA ALA A 309 -14.97 9.86 8.06
C ALA A 309 -15.90 10.50 7.01
N ALA A 310 -15.46 10.62 5.76
CA ALA A 310 -16.30 11.10 4.67
C ALA A 310 -17.49 10.17 4.39
N MET A 311 -17.28 8.85 4.47
CA MET A 311 -18.37 7.87 4.32
C MET A 311 -19.35 7.92 5.50
N GLU A 312 -18.89 8.16 6.71
CA GLU A 312 -19.76 8.35 7.88
C GLU A 312 -20.65 9.61 7.72
N GLU A 313 -20.09 10.70 7.20
CA GLU A 313 -20.85 11.90 6.89
C GLU A 313 -21.90 11.64 5.80
N LEU A 314 -21.49 11.00 4.70
CA LEU A 314 -22.37 10.63 3.58
C LEU A 314 -23.47 9.67 4.03
N SER A 315 -23.20 8.75 4.94
CA SER A 315 -24.15 7.75 5.41
C SER A 315 -25.40 8.36 6.07
N ARG A 316 -25.33 9.60 6.54
CA ARG A 316 -26.48 10.35 7.08
C ARG A 316 -27.52 10.71 6.01
N TYR A 317 -27.11 10.72 4.76
CA TYR A 317 -27.95 11.04 3.61
C TYR A 317 -28.29 9.81 2.75
N PHE A 318 -27.93 8.63 3.23
CA PHE A 318 -28.22 7.40 2.51
C PHE A 318 -29.73 7.15 2.42
N PRO A 319 -30.21 6.63 1.29
CA PRO A 319 -31.54 6.06 1.20
C PRO A 319 -31.74 4.98 2.27
N ALA A 320 -33.01 4.77 2.66
CA ALA A 320 -33.36 3.73 3.63
C ALA A 320 -32.87 2.36 3.15
N GLY A 321 -32.32 1.55 4.04
CA GLY A 321 -31.78 0.22 3.75
C GLY A 321 -30.32 0.18 3.25
N MET A 322 -29.77 1.31 2.76
CA MET A 322 -28.39 1.36 2.28
C MET A 322 -27.39 1.37 3.44
N LYS A 323 -26.36 0.52 3.33
CA LYS A 323 -25.24 0.42 4.29
C LYS A 323 -23.91 0.48 3.57
N VAL A 324 -22.86 0.85 4.31
CA VAL A 324 -21.47 0.82 3.85
C VAL A 324 -20.72 -0.35 4.48
N ALA A 325 -19.91 -1.03 3.68
CA ALA A 325 -18.98 -2.07 4.12
C ALA A 325 -17.58 -1.84 3.54
N TYR A 326 -16.57 -2.42 4.18
CA TYR A 326 -15.17 -2.33 3.76
C TYR A 326 -14.61 -3.75 3.59
N PRO A 327 -14.97 -4.45 2.51
CA PRO A 327 -14.59 -5.85 2.30
C PRO A 327 -13.10 -6.07 2.06
N ASN A 328 -12.39 -5.04 1.65
CA ASN A 328 -10.93 -5.02 1.58
C ASN A 328 -10.42 -3.68 2.14
N ASP A 329 -9.60 -3.76 3.18
CA ASP A 329 -8.96 -2.61 3.82
C ASP A 329 -7.57 -3.06 4.28
N THR A 330 -6.53 -2.44 3.72
CA THR A 330 -5.14 -2.77 4.05
C THR A 330 -4.66 -2.09 5.35
N THR A 331 -5.39 -1.12 5.86
CA THR A 331 -4.93 -0.27 6.96
C THR A 331 -4.92 -0.95 8.34
N PRO A 332 -5.83 -1.88 8.68
CA PRO A 332 -5.72 -2.64 9.93
C PRO A 332 -4.38 -3.40 10.02
N PHE A 333 -3.98 -4.05 8.93
CA PHE A 333 -2.70 -4.75 8.87
C PHE A 333 -1.51 -3.79 9.06
N ILE A 334 -1.52 -2.64 8.38
CA ILE A 334 -0.47 -1.61 8.53
C ILE A 334 -0.39 -1.13 10.00
N ARG A 335 -1.53 -0.90 10.66
CA ARG A 335 -1.57 -0.50 12.07
C ARG A 335 -0.98 -1.57 12.99
N VAL A 336 -1.41 -2.82 12.84
CA VAL A 336 -0.91 -3.95 13.63
C VAL A 336 0.59 -4.12 13.40
N ALA A 337 1.04 -4.12 12.16
CA ALA A 337 2.45 -4.28 11.81
C ALA A 337 3.33 -3.19 12.44
N ILE A 338 2.91 -1.91 12.36
CA ILE A 338 3.65 -0.81 12.98
C ILE A 338 3.63 -0.94 14.51
N SER A 339 2.48 -1.27 15.11
CA SER A 339 2.34 -1.46 16.56
C SER A 339 3.26 -2.56 17.06
N GLU A 340 3.32 -3.70 16.36
CA GLU A 340 4.22 -4.81 16.69
C GLU A 340 5.70 -4.42 16.62
N VAL A 341 6.08 -3.64 15.61
CA VAL A 341 7.47 -3.16 15.52
C VAL A 341 7.79 -2.16 16.63
N VAL A 342 6.88 -1.24 16.95
CA VAL A 342 7.05 -0.29 18.08
C VAL A 342 7.15 -1.07 19.40
N HIS A 343 6.31 -2.07 19.60
CA HIS A 343 6.38 -2.95 20.77
C HIS A 343 7.72 -3.69 20.84
N THR A 344 8.15 -4.28 19.73
CA THR A 344 9.47 -4.95 19.62
C THR A 344 10.62 -3.99 19.93
N LEU A 345 10.52 -2.73 19.45
CA LEU A 345 11.50 -1.68 19.73
C LEU A 345 11.60 -1.40 21.24
N ILE A 346 10.46 -1.26 21.91
CA ILE A 346 10.40 -1.03 23.37
C ILE A 346 10.96 -2.23 24.12
N VAL A 347 10.58 -3.45 23.75
CA VAL A 347 11.08 -4.69 24.34
C VAL A 347 12.59 -4.80 24.15
N ALA A 348 13.10 -4.47 22.95
CA ALA A 348 14.54 -4.48 22.67
C ALA A 348 15.29 -3.49 23.58
N ILE A 349 14.79 -2.27 23.76
CA ILE A 349 15.40 -1.28 24.67
C ILE A 349 15.42 -1.79 26.11
N ILE A 350 14.30 -2.37 26.56
CA ILE A 350 14.22 -2.95 27.93
C ILE A 350 15.19 -4.12 28.09
N LEU A 351 15.25 -5.01 27.10
CA LEU A 351 16.15 -6.17 27.13
C LEU A 351 17.62 -5.73 27.15
N VAL A 352 17.98 -4.76 26.31
CA VAL A 352 19.31 -4.16 26.29
C VAL A 352 19.65 -3.56 27.65
N PHE A 353 18.72 -2.77 28.23
CA PHE A 353 18.90 -2.23 29.57
C PHE A 353 19.14 -3.34 30.61
N LEU A 354 18.35 -4.40 30.61
CA LEU A 354 18.47 -5.51 31.55
C LEU A 354 19.82 -6.27 31.40
N VAL A 355 20.18 -6.55 30.14
CA VAL A 355 21.47 -7.23 29.85
C VAL A 355 22.64 -6.35 30.28
N MET A 356 22.61 -5.07 29.93
CA MET A 356 23.65 -4.13 30.34
C MET A 356 23.74 -4.01 31.85
N TYR A 357 22.63 -3.92 32.56
CA TYR A 357 22.59 -3.87 34.00
C TYR A 357 23.17 -5.15 34.65
N LEU A 358 22.91 -6.31 34.02
CA LEU A 358 23.44 -7.59 34.48
C LEU A 358 24.96 -7.66 34.36
N PHE A 359 25.54 -7.12 33.27
CA PHE A 359 27.00 -7.18 33.05
C PHE A 359 27.76 -6.07 33.74
N LEU A 360 27.25 -4.83 33.70
CA LEU A 360 27.93 -3.69 34.34
C LEU A 360 27.71 -3.62 35.87
N GLY A 361 26.59 -4.18 36.37
CA GLY A 361 26.27 -4.15 37.80
C GLY A 361 25.99 -2.75 38.38
N ASN A 362 26.00 -1.71 37.53
CA ASN A 362 25.89 -0.31 37.90
C ASN A 362 24.81 0.39 37.11
N ILE A 363 23.73 0.84 37.79
CA ILE A 363 22.59 1.46 37.16
C ILE A 363 22.93 2.78 36.42
N ARG A 364 23.95 3.53 36.95
CA ARG A 364 24.35 4.80 36.32
C ARG A 364 25.06 4.57 35.00
N ALA A 365 25.94 3.57 34.97
CA ALA A 365 26.60 3.14 33.75
C ALA A 365 25.58 2.64 32.69
N THR A 366 24.56 1.88 33.12
CA THR A 366 23.54 1.33 32.25
C THR A 366 22.59 2.40 31.65
N ILE A 367 22.29 3.45 32.40
CA ILE A 367 21.42 4.54 31.93
C ILE A 367 22.08 5.30 30.75
N ILE A 368 23.40 5.41 30.69
CA ILE A 368 24.10 6.18 29.66
C ILE A 368 23.83 5.65 28.25
N PRO A 369 24.07 4.37 27.91
CA PRO A 369 23.69 3.82 26.62
C PRO A 369 22.18 3.85 26.38
N THR A 370 21.37 3.68 27.43
CA THR A 370 19.91 3.71 27.34
C THR A 370 19.39 5.08 26.87
N ILE A 371 20.03 6.19 27.29
CA ILE A 371 19.66 7.54 26.82
C ILE A 371 20.12 7.76 25.37
N ALA A 372 21.22 7.16 24.94
CA ALA A 372 21.74 7.31 23.59
C ALA A 372 20.80 6.73 22.53
N VAL A 373 20.12 5.60 22.82
CA VAL A 373 19.24 4.88 21.87
C VAL A 373 18.09 5.76 21.37
N PRO A 374 17.24 6.39 22.19
CA PRO A 374 16.18 7.26 21.71
C PRO A 374 16.68 8.44 20.86
N VAL A 375 17.85 9.01 21.21
CA VAL A 375 18.43 10.12 20.43
C VAL A 375 18.74 9.68 19.00
N VAL A 376 19.36 8.49 18.85
CA VAL A 376 19.73 7.96 17.52
C VAL A 376 18.50 7.55 16.73
N ILE A 377 17.55 6.85 17.35
CA ILE A 377 16.32 6.40 16.67
C ILE A 377 15.54 7.60 16.14
N LEU A 378 15.27 8.60 16.99
CA LEU A 378 14.57 9.82 16.58
C LEU A 378 15.36 10.58 15.51
N GLY A 379 16.67 10.68 15.66
CA GLY A 379 17.52 11.27 14.63
C GLY A 379 17.46 10.55 13.29
N THR A 380 17.33 9.23 13.30
CA THR A 380 17.17 8.44 12.07
C THR A 380 15.88 8.78 11.34
N PHE A 381 14.74 8.97 12.04
CA PHE A 381 13.51 9.46 11.42
C PHE A 381 13.69 10.83 10.78
N ALA A 382 14.42 11.75 11.42
CA ALA A 382 14.71 13.05 10.82
C ALA A 382 15.50 12.91 9.52
N VAL A 383 16.48 12.03 9.46
CA VAL A 383 17.24 11.76 8.24
C VAL A 383 16.35 11.14 7.15
N LEU A 384 15.50 10.16 7.49
CA LEU A 384 14.55 9.56 6.55
C LEU A 384 13.62 10.60 5.93
N SER A 385 13.16 11.58 6.72
CA SER A 385 12.33 12.71 6.25
C SER A 385 13.07 13.57 5.23
N VAL A 386 14.34 13.87 5.47
CA VAL A 386 15.17 14.67 4.53
C VAL A 386 15.35 13.93 3.19
N PHE A 387 15.45 12.59 3.22
CA PHE A 387 15.55 11.78 2.00
C PHE A 387 14.18 11.51 1.31
N GLY A 388 13.08 11.99 1.89
CA GLY A 388 11.74 11.77 1.34
C GLY A 388 11.27 10.30 1.39
N TYR A 389 11.71 9.55 2.38
CA TYR A 389 11.29 8.17 2.59
C TYR A 389 10.04 8.08 3.45
N SER A 390 9.47 6.87 3.56
CA SER A 390 8.29 6.58 4.36
C SER A 390 8.62 5.75 5.59
N ILE A 391 7.76 5.83 6.60
CA ILE A 391 7.69 4.82 7.65
C ILE A 391 7.01 3.60 7.05
N ASN A 392 7.74 2.51 6.91
CA ASN A 392 7.25 1.26 6.37
C ASN A 392 7.91 0.07 7.07
N MET A 393 7.42 -1.14 6.82
CA MET A 393 7.91 -2.37 7.45
C MET A 393 9.44 -2.49 7.35
N LEU A 394 10.02 -2.18 6.19
CA LEU A 394 11.45 -2.35 5.93
C LEU A 394 12.31 -1.32 6.69
N THR A 395 11.89 -0.05 6.72
CA THR A 395 12.60 0.98 7.50
C THR A 395 12.50 0.72 8.98
N MET A 396 11.36 0.20 9.45
CA MET A 396 11.16 -0.18 10.84
C MET A 396 11.99 -1.40 11.24
N PHE A 397 12.07 -2.45 10.41
CA PHE A 397 12.95 -3.58 10.63
C PHE A 397 14.43 -3.18 10.63
N ALA A 398 14.83 -2.27 9.74
CA ALA A 398 16.17 -1.72 9.75
C ALA A 398 16.50 -1.01 11.07
N MET A 399 15.53 -0.27 11.64
CA MET A 399 15.71 0.40 12.94
C MET A 399 15.80 -0.61 14.10
N VAL A 400 14.98 -1.67 14.11
CA VAL A 400 15.09 -2.73 15.14
C VAL A 400 16.46 -3.40 15.07
N LEU A 401 16.93 -3.73 13.87
CA LEU A 401 18.28 -4.28 13.68
C LEU A 401 19.36 -3.28 14.14
N ALA A 402 19.17 -2.00 13.80
CA ALA A 402 20.13 -0.95 14.17
C ALA A 402 20.26 -0.80 15.68
N ILE A 403 19.22 -1.01 16.51
CA ILE A 403 19.31 -0.89 17.97
C ILE A 403 20.43 -1.77 18.53
N GLY A 404 20.52 -3.03 18.10
CA GLY A 404 21.59 -3.93 18.55
C GLY A 404 22.99 -3.42 18.22
N LEU A 405 23.13 -2.79 17.06
CA LEU A 405 24.40 -2.20 16.60
C LEU A 405 24.72 -0.86 17.28
N LEU A 406 23.69 -0.05 17.56
CA LEU A 406 23.81 1.29 18.11
C LEU A 406 24.28 1.30 19.58
N VAL A 407 23.79 0.33 20.36
CA VAL A 407 24.07 0.27 21.78
C VAL A 407 25.55 -0.01 22.01
N ASP A 408 26.17 -0.78 21.11
CA ASP A 408 27.57 -1.22 21.22
C ASP A 408 28.56 -0.04 21.27
N ASP A 409 28.38 0.99 20.43
CA ASP A 409 29.23 2.18 20.45
C ASP A 409 29.21 2.90 21.81
N ALA A 410 28.04 3.04 22.42
CA ALA A 410 27.88 3.68 23.72
C ALA A 410 28.41 2.78 24.86
N ILE A 411 28.29 1.44 24.74
CA ILE A 411 28.83 0.46 25.70
C ILE A 411 30.33 0.55 25.76
N VAL A 412 30.99 0.50 24.60
CA VAL A 412 32.45 0.54 24.50
C VAL A 412 33.01 1.79 25.18
N VAL A 413 32.33 2.94 25.01
CA VAL A 413 32.78 4.17 25.73
C VAL A 413 32.64 4.03 27.23
N VAL A 414 31.47 3.56 27.72
CA VAL A 414 31.25 3.42 29.19
C VAL A 414 32.19 2.42 29.80
N GLU A 415 32.35 1.24 29.18
CA GLU A 415 33.21 0.18 29.65
C GLU A 415 34.68 0.63 29.74
N ASN A 416 35.18 1.30 28.68
CA ASN A 416 36.56 1.79 28.70
C ASN A 416 36.78 2.89 29.74
N VAL A 417 35.77 3.77 29.97
CA VAL A 417 35.84 4.77 31.05
C VAL A 417 35.86 4.10 32.42
N GLU A 418 35.00 3.11 32.69
CA GLU A 418 34.97 2.36 33.94
C GLU A 418 36.26 1.58 34.15
N ARG A 419 36.83 0.96 33.11
CA ARG A 419 38.11 0.28 33.17
C ARG A 419 39.23 1.22 33.62
N ILE A 420 39.33 2.40 32.99
CA ILE A 420 40.38 3.39 33.34
C ILE A 420 40.16 3.92 34.76
N MET A 421 38.92 4.18 35.18
CA MET A 421 38.60 4.57 36.55
C MET A 421 39.03 3.50 37.58
N SER A 422 38.78 2.23 37.27
CA SER A 422 39.10 1.11 38.15
C SER A 422 40.60 0.77 38.20
N GLU A 423 41.28 0.77 37.03
CA GLU A 423 42.71 0.38 36.95
C GLU A 423 43.66 1.51 37.36
N GLU A 424 43.33 2.77 37.03
CA GLU A 424 44.24 3.91 37.25
C GLU A 424 43.77 4.84 38.36
N GLY A 425 42.56 4.63 38.92
CA GLY A 425 42.02 5.47 40.00
C GLY A 425 41.73 6.90 39.62
N LEU A 426 41.55 7.19 38.32
CA LEU A 426 41.30 8.54 37.81
C LEU A 426 39.86 8.99 38.08
N PRO A 427 39.64 10.30 38.32
CA PRO A 427 38.30 10.84 38.44
C PRO A 427 37.54 10.72 37.08
N PRO A 428 36.20 10.67 37.09
CA PRO A 428 35.37 10.40 35.88
C PRO A 428 35.70 11.29 34.69
N LEU A 429 35.94 12.57 34.90
CA LEU A 429 36.28 13.51 33.83
C LEU A 429 37.60 13.21 33.14
N GLU A 430 38.64 12.89 33.95
CA GLU A 430 39.99 12.57 33.42
C GLU A 430 40.00 11.20 32.77
N ALA A 431 39.37 10.21 33.41
CA ALA A 431 39.19 8.88 32.85
C ALA A 431 38.47 8.95 31.50
N THR A 432 37.39 9.75 31.38
CA THR A 432 36.67 9.94 30.11
C THR A 432 37.55 10.60 29.05
N ARG A 433 38.35 11.61 29.40
CA ARG A 433 39.26 12.24 28.44
C ARG A 433 40.28 11.25 27.89
N LYS A 434 40.86 10.44 28.74
CA LYS A 434 41.84 9.41 28.37
C LYS A 434 41.17 8.31 27.53
N SER A 435 40.00 7.84 27.95
CA SER A 435 39.21 6.86 27.19
C SER A 435 38.93 7.34 25.78
N MET A 436 38.49 8.57 25.62
CA MET A 436 38.16 9.10 24.28
C MET A 436 39.39 9.25 23.38
N ASP A 437 40.56 9.53 23.94
CA ASP A 437 41.80 9.56 23.15
C ASP A 437 42.20 8.14 22.68
N GLU A 438 41.91 7.09 23.47
CA GLU A 438 42.20 5.71 23.12
C GLU A 438 41.21 5.14 22.07
N ILE A 439 39.90 5.39 22.23
CA ILE A 439 38.87 4.67 21.48
C ILE A 439 38.23 5.46 20.33
N THR A 440 38.43 6.78 20.22
CA THR A 440 37.80 7.58 19.16
C THR A 440 38.06 7.02 17.76
N GLY A 441 39.31 6.63 17.48
CA GLY A 441 39.70 6.03 16.19
C GLY A 441 38.97 4.71 15.90
N ALA A 442 38.82 3.88 16.94
CA ALA A 442 38.11 2.60 16.84
C ALA A 442 36.60 2.79 16.57
N LEU A 443 35.95 3.70 17.30
CA LEU A 443 34.53 4.00 17.11
C LEU A 443 34.22 4.50 15.69
N VAL A 444 35.03 5.44 15.19
CA VAL A 444 34.89 5.92 13.81
C VAL A 444 35.16 4.79 12.82
N GLY A 445 36.15 3.95 13.07
CA GLY A 445 36.49 2.79 12.25
C GLY A 445 35.33 1.78 12.16
N ILE A 446 34.71 1.44 13.30
CA ILE A 446 33.54 0.53 13.36
C ILE A 446 32.39 1.11 12.55
N GLY A 447 32.02 2.38 12.78
CA GLY A 447 30.94 3.02 12.05
C GLY A 447 31.19 3.07 10.53
N LEU A 448 32.42 3.34 10.10
CA LEU A 448 32.80 3.32 8.68
C LEU A 448 32.74 1.90 8.08
N VAL A 449 33.23 0.89 8.80
CA VAL A 449 33.22 -0.50 8.29
C VAL A 449 31.78 -1.00 8.14
N ILE A 450 30.92 -0.81 9.15
CA ILE A 450 29.52 -1.24 9.08
C ILE A 450 28.80 -0.46 7.99
N SER A 451 28.95 0.86 7.92
CA SER A 451 28.37 1.66 6.82
C SER A 451 28.88 1.18 5.46
N GLY A 452 30.17 0.86 5.35
CA GLY A 452 30.80 0.36 4.12
C GLY A 452 30.20 -0.94 3.61
N VAL A 453 29.70 -1.82 4.49
CA VAL A 453 28.98 -3.05 4.10
C VAL A 453 27.66 -2.74 3.43
N PHE A 454 26.94 -1.72 3.91
CA PHE A 454 25.60 -1.37 3.41
C PHE A 454 25.63 -0.40 2.21
N VAL A 455 26.71 0.37 2.01
CA VAL A 455 26.86 1.31 0.89
C VAL A 455 26.65 0.65 -0.49
N PRO A 456 27.24 -0.51 -0.83
CA PRO A 456 27.00 -1.15 -2.13
C PRO A 456 25.52 -1.47 -2.38
N MET A 457 24.76 -1.81 -1.33
CA MET A 457 23.33 -2.13 -1.45
C MET A 457 22.48 -0.92 -1.86
N MET A 458 22.95 0.31 -1.62
CA MET A 458 22.26 1.52 -2.05
C MET A 458 22.26 1.71 -3.57
N PHE A 459 23.21 1.08 -4.27
CA PHE A 459 23.40 1.23 -5.71
C PHE A 459 22.79 0.09 -6.52
N PHE A 460 22.12 -0.86 -5.90
CA PHE A 460 21.37 -1.88 -6.63
C PHE A 460 20.27 -1.24 -7.48
N GLY A 461 20.12 -1.75 -8.71
CA GLY A 461 19.10 -1.31 -9.64
C GLY A 461 17.78 -2.08 -9.49
N GLY A 462 16.77 -1.62 -10.21
CA GLY A 462 15.46 -2.27 -10.25
C GLY A 462 14.63 -2.10 -8.97
N SER A 463 13.55 -2.85 -8.89
CA SER A 463 12.60 -2.80 -7.75
C SER A 463 13.23 -3.24 -6.44
N THR A 464 14.08 -4.28 -6.47
CA THR A 464 14.88 -4.72 -5.32
C THR A 464 15.79 -3.62 -4.79
N GLY A 465 16.35 -2.82 -5.69
CA GLY A 465 17.20 -1.68 -5.32
C GLY A 465 16.49 -0.62 -4.49
N ILE A 466 15.19 -0.42 -4.67
CA ILE A 466 14.41 0.53 -3.86
C ILE A 466 14.32 0.03 -2.41
N ILE A 467 14.06 -1.27 -2.22
CA ILE A 467 14.03 -1.93 -0.90
C ILE A 467 15.38 -1.77 -0.20
N TYR A 468 16.43 -2.24 -0.84
CA TYR A 468 17.77 -2.23 -0.26
C TYR A 468 18.29 -0.82 0.01
N ARG A 469 17.92 0.16 -0.81
CA ARG A 469 18.31 1.55 -0.62
C ARG A 469 17.71 2.15 0.66
N GLN A 470 16.40 1.99 0.88
CA GLN A 470 15.75 2.51 2.08
C GLN A 470 16.27 1.81 3.35
N PHE A 471 16.40 0.49 3.30
CA PHE A 471 16.96 -0.31 4.38
C PHE A 471 18.40 0.13 4.72
N SER A 472 19.26 0.23 3.71
CA SER A 472 20.66 0.60 3.88
C SER A 472 20.83 2.03 4.38
N ILE A 473 20.08 3.00 3.84
CA ILE A 473 20.15 4.38 4.31
C ILE A 473 19.68 4.48 5.77
N THR A 474 18.65 3.73 6.16
CA THR A 474 18.23 3.69 7.56
C THR A 474 19.34 3.21 8.47
N ILE A 475 20.02 2.11 8.14
CA ILE A 475 21.12 1.58 8.94
C ILE A 475 22.33 2.52 8.93
N ILE A 476 22.75 3.00 7.76
CA ILE A 476 23.89 3.91 7.63
C ILE A 476 23.66 5.20 8.44
N SER A 477 22.46 5.78 8.32
CA SER A 477 22.08 7.00 9.04
C SER A 477 22.11 6.77 10.56
N SER A 478 21.56 5.65 11.01
CA SER A 478 21.56 5.30 12.42
C SER A 478 22.97 5.06 12.94
N MET A 479 23.85 4.41 12.18
CA MET A 479 25.25 4.20 12.56
C MET A 479 26.04 5.50 12.63
N ILE A 480 25.88 6.40 11.66
CA ILE A 480 26.53 7.73 11.69
C ILE A 480 26.09 8.51 12.93
N LEU A 481 24.77 8.50 13.19
CA LEU A 481 24.23 9.17 14.38
C LEU A 481 24.70 8.52 15.68
N SER A 482 24.85 7.18 15.72
CA SER A 482 25.40 6.44 16.86
C SER A 482 26.80 6.91 17.19
N VAL A 483 27.70 6.90 16.21
CA VAL A 483 29.08 7.38 16.39
C VAL A 483 29.09 8.84 16.85
N LEU A 484 28.25 9.71 16.28
CA LEU A 484 28.15 11.10 16.71
C LEU A 484 27.69 11.22 18.17
N VAL A 485 26.67 10.48 18.58
CA VAL A 485 26.17 10.44 19.96
C VAL A 485 27.22 9.86 20.90
N ALA A 486 27.92 8.79 20.50
CA ALA A 486 29.01 8.21 21.26
C ALA A 486 30.21 9.16 21.43
N LEU A 487 30.45 10.07 20.49
CA LEU A 487 31.53 11.08 20.58
C LEU A 487 31.13 12.37 21.28
N ILE A 488 29.83 12.72 21.30
CA ILE A 488 29.33 13.98 21.81
C ILE A 488 28.63 13.82 23.15
N LEU A 489 27.58 12.98 23.22
CA LEU A 489 26.69 12.89 24.38
C LEU A 489 27.24 11.88 25.42
N THR A 490 27.62 10.68 24.97
CA THR A 490 28.06 9.60 25.87
C THR A 490 29.22 10.00 26.77
N PRO A 491 30.31 10.66 26.30
CA PRO A 491 31.40 11.11 27.15
C PRO A 491 30.94 12.13 28.19
N VAL A 492 30.04 13.04 27.83
CA VAL A 492 29.46 14.04 28.76
C VAL A 492 28.64 13.36 29.85
N LEU A 493 27.87 12.34 29.49
CA LEU A 493 27.11 11.55 30.44
C LEU A 493 28.04 10.75 31.38
N CYS A 494 29.11 10.12 30.85
CA CYS A 494 30.10 9.42 31.66
C CYS A 494 30.78 10.35 32.70
N ALA A 495 31.22 11.52 32.24
CA ALA A 495 31.90 12.48 33.14
C ALA A 495 30.98 13.03 34.25
N ASN A 496 29.63 13.11 34.01
CA ASN A 496 28.68 13.69 34.96
C ASN A 496 27.96 12.65 35.83
N LEU A 497 27.69 11.44 35.32
CA LEU A 497 26.88 10.42 36.01
C LEU A 497 27.72 9.37 36.73
N LEU A 498 28.90 9.00 36.21
CA LEU A 498 29.75 8.02 36.85
C LEU A 498 30.36 8.61 38.11
N LYS A 499 30.60 7.76 39.12
CA LYS A 499 31.27 8.12 40.36
C LYS A 499 32.46 7.21 40.56
N PRO A 500 33.56 7.68 41.20
CA PRO A 500 34.67 6.84 41.57
C PRO A 500 34.19 5.73 42.49
N GLU A 501 34.49 4.48 42.17
CA GLU A 501 34.22 3.35 43.06
C GLU A 501 35.28 3.30 44.16
N ALA A 502 34.85 3.23 45.40
CA ALA A 502 35.75 2.89 46.51
C ALA A 502 36.12 1.40 46.44
N PRO A 503 37.34 1.02 46.75
CA PRO A 503 37.87 -0.35 46.53
C PRO A 503 37.11 -1.51 47.26
N ASP A 504 36.12 -1.21 48.09
CA ASP A 504 35.33 -2.19 48.86
C ASP A 504 33.89 -2.40 48.36
N HIS A 505 33.50 -1.88 47.17
CA HIS A 505 32.11 -1.80 46.74
C HIS A 505 31.67 -2.74 45.60
N GLU A 506 32.24 -3.93 45.43
CA GLU A 506 31.67 -4.94 44.49
C GLU A 506 30.21 -5.36 44.79
N ALA A 507 29.56 -4.81 45.82
CA ALA A 507 28.19 -5.20 46.17
C ALA A 507 27.37 -4.18 46.99
N ALA A 508 27.74 -2.90 47.05
CA ALA A 508 27.15 -1.99 48.06
C ALA A 508 25.92 -1.22 47.64
N GLU A 509 25.62 -1.07 46.35
CA GLU A 509 24.47 -0.24 45.91
C GLU A 509 23.12 -0.97 45.90
N THR A 510 23.06 -2.29 45.91
CA THR A 510 21.78 -3.00 45.99
C THR A 510 21.38 -3.26 47.45
N ARG A 511 20.46 -2.43 47.94
CA ARG A 511 19.80 -2.54 49.25
C ARG A 511 19.00 -3.84 49.45
N PHE A 512 18.80 -4.63 48.38
CA PHE A 512 18.05 -5.89 48.37
C PHE A 512 18.99 -7.10 48.44
N ARG A 513 18.97 -7.79 49.56
CA ARG A 513 19.79 -9.01 49.82
C ARG A 513 19.72 -10.09 48.71
N PRO A 514 18.57 -10.44 48.11
CA PRO A 514 18.52 -11.47 47.08
C PRO A 514 19.22 -11.08 45.80
N LEU A 515 19.14 -9.80 45.37
CA LEU A 515 19.83 -9.32 44.17
C LEU A 515 21.38 -9.40 44.34
N ARG A 516 21.89 -9.06 45.51
CA ARG A 516 23.31 -9.16 45.80
C ARG A 516 23.84 -10.61 45.76
N SER A 517 23.02 -11.58 46.17
CA SER A 517 23.35 -13.00 46.05
C SER A 517 23.38 -13.47 44.60
N PHE A 518 22.43 -12.99 43.79
CA PHE A 518 22.34 -13.29 42.38
C PHE A 518 23.54 -12.72 41.61
N PHE A 519 23.91 -11.46 41.79
CA PHE A 519 25.10 -10.87 41.14
C PHE A 519 26.39 -11.56 41.52
N ARG A 520 26.57 -11.96 42.79
CA ARG A 520 27.74 -12.74 43.19
C ARG A 520 27.80 -14.13 42.58
N TRP A 521 26.65 -14.77 42.38
CA TRP A 521 26.55 -16.04 41.66
C TRP A 521 26.87 -15.85 40.18
N PHE A 522 26.28 -14.83 39.55
CA PHE A 522 26.50 -14.50 38.14
C PHE A 522 27.97 -14.18 37.85
N ASN A 523 28.60 -13.32 38.63
CA ASN A 523 30.02 -12.96 38.47
C ASN A 523 30.95 -14.18 38.64
N ARG A 524 30.63 -15.08 39.57
CA ARG A 524 31.37 -16.35 39.70
C ARG A 524 31.21 -17.25 38.49
N LEU A 525 30.00 -17.33 37.94
CA LEU A 525 29.75 -18.08 36.74
C LEU A 525 30.46 -17.45 35.53
N PHE A 526 30.36 -16.15 35.36
CA PHE A 526 31.01 -15.40 34.30
C PHE A 526 32.55 -15.55 34.34
N ASN A 527 33.16 -15.39 35.49
CA ASN A 527 34.60 -15.59 35.64
C ASN A 527 35.03 -17.02 35.28
N ARG A 528 34.24 -18.03 35.64
CA ARG A 528 34.51 -19.43 35.27
C ARG A 528 34.42 -19.66 33.77
N VAL A 529 33.40 -19.07 33.14
CA VAL A 529 33.22 -19.12 31.68
C VAL A 529 34.37 -18.39 30.97
N ARG A 530 34.74 -17.19 31.45
CA ARG A 530 35.89 -16.43 30.93
C ARG A 530 37.19 -17.21 30.98
N ASP A 531 37.49 -17.85 32.14
CA ASP A 531 38.70 -18.61 32.29
C ASP A 531 38.70 -19.88 31.44
N GLY A 532 37.56 -20.53 31.30
CA GLY A 532 37.31 -21.61 30.34
C GLY A 532 37.55 -21.20 28.89
N TYR A 533 36.99 -20.05 28.48
CA TYR A 533 37.20 -19.48 27.15
C TYR A 533 38.69 -19.17 26.89
N ARG A 534 39.36 -18.55 27.84
CA ARG A 534 40.81 -18.28 27.73
C ARG A 534 41.61 -19.56 27.50
N SER A 535 41.28 -20.62 28.23
CA SER A 535 41.92 -21.94 28.09
C SER A 535 41.63 -22.56 26.72
N ALA A 536 40.36 -22.46 26.25
CA ALA A 536 39.97 -22.95 24.94
C ALA A 536 40.68 -22.22 23.79
N VAL A 537 40.77 -20.89 23.86
CA VAL A 537 41.50 -20.09 22.86
C VAL A 537 42.99 -20.44 22.86
N ALA A 538 43.61 -20.59 24.02
CA ALA A 538 45.01 -21.02 24.13
C ALA A 538 45.22 -22.41 23.49
N HIS A 539 44.27 -23.34 23.68
CA HIS A 539 44.31 -24.67 23.05
C HIS A 539 44.17 -24.58 21.52
N ILE A 540 43.23 -23.78 21.03
CA ILE A 540 43.04 -23.55 19.60
C ILE A 540 44.29 -22.98 18.95
N LEU A 541 44.94 -22.01 19.59
CA LEU A 541 46.16 -21.40 19.08
C LEU A 541 47.33 -22.40 19.08
N GLY A 542 47.32 -23.38 20.00
CA GLY A 542 48.28 -24.49 20.02
C GLY A 542 48.11 -25.51 18.90
N PHE A 543 46.83 -25.79 18.52
CA PHE A 543 46.46 -26.80 17.54
C PHE A 543 45.69 -26.19 16.36
N LYS A 544 46.33 -25.34 15.58
CA LYS A 544 45.70 -24.54 14.53
C LYS A 544 45.06 -25.38 13.42
N LEU A 545 45.73 -26.46 12.96
CA LEU A 545 45.36 -27.20 11.75
C LEU A 545 43.97 -27.87 11.85
N PRO A 546 43.58 -28.60 12.89
CA PRO A 546 42.25 -29.19 13.00
C PRO A 546 41.13 -28.17 13.09
N TYR A 547 41.39 -27.03 13.75
CA TYR A 547 40.38 -25.97 13.86
C TYR A 547 40.19 -25.21 12.57
N VAL A 548 41.25 -25.01 11.75
CA VAL A 548 41.12 -24.48 10.36
C VAL A 548 40.33 -25.47 9.51
N ALA A 549 40.53 -26.78 9.63
CA ALA A 549 39.76 -27.77 8.89
C ALA A 549 38.26 -27.72 9.26
N VAL A 550 37.95 -27.60 10.57
CA VAL A 550 36.54 -27.41 11.02
C VAL A 550 35.97 -26.11 10.48
N PHE A 551 36.69 -25.01 10.48
CA PHE A 551 36.26 -23.74 9.91
C PHE A 551 35.95 -23.88 8.42
N VAL A 552 36.83 -24.49 7.63
CA VAL A 552 36.60 -24.74 6.18
C VAL A 552 35.39 -25.63 5.96
N LEU A 553 35.18 -26.65 6.81
CA LEU A 553 34.00 -27.51 6.75
C LEU A 553 32.73 -26.71 7.01
N ILE A 554 32.71 -25.83 8.03
CA ILE A 554 31.56 -24.95 8.32
C ILE A 554 31.26 -24.05 7.12
N VAL A 555 32.30 -23.42 6.55
CA VAL A 555 32.14 -22.55 5.37
C VAL A 555 31.59 -23.34 4.17
N ALA A 556 32.09 -24.54 3.93
CA ALA A 556 31.60 -25.42 2.86
C ALA A 556 30.14 -25.84 3.08
N LEU A 557 29.78 -26.18 4.30
CA LEU A 557 28.42 -26.55 4.68
C LEU A 557 27.46 -25.34 4.55
N THR A 558 27.89 -24.15 4.97
CA THR A 558 27.12 -22.91 4.82
C THR A 558 26.90 -22.60 3.33
N GLY A 559 27.93 -22.70 2.51
CA GLY A 559 27.82 -22.53 1.07
C GLY A 559 26.86 -23.55 0.42
N PHE A 560 26.94 -24.80 0.86
CA PHE A 560 26.04 -25.87 0.38
C PHE A 560 24.56 -25.59 0.72
N PHE A 561 24.28 -25.22 1.96
CA PHE A 561 22.90 -24.87 2.37
C PHE A 561 22.42 -23.60 1.69
N PHE A 562 23.25 -22.57 1.57
CA PHE A 562 22.90 -21.32 0.88
C PHE A 562 22.48 -21.57 -0.58
N MET A 563 23.17 -22.49 -1.29
CA MET A 563 22.82 -22.84 -2.68
C MET A 563 21.50 -23.65 -2.78
N ARG A 564 21.04 -24.27 -1.69
CA ARG A 564 19.81 -25.07 -1.64
C ARG A 564 18.61 -24.34 -1.06
N MET A 565 18.79 -23.20 -0.41
CA MET A 565 17.68 -22.43 0.14
C MET A 565 16.82 -21.84 -1.00
N PRO A 566 15.51 -21.98 -0.94
CA PRO A 566 14.62 -21.30 -1.87
C PRO A 566 14.77 -19.78 -1.69
N THR A 567 14.85 -19.08 -2.82
CA THR A 567 14.88 -17.62 -2.80
C THR A 567 13.47 -17.07 -2.85
N GLY A 568 13.11 -16.20 -1.91
CA GLY A 568 11.85 -15.46 -1.86
C GLY A 568 12.12 -13.96 -1.85
N TYR A 569 11.15 -13.18 -2.35
CA TYR A 569 11.27 -11.72 -2.39
C TYR A 569 10.85 -11.08 -1.06
N LEU A 570 9.70 -11.49 -0.57
CA LEU A 570 9.15 -11.14 0.74
C LEU A 570 8.52 -12.41 1.33
N PRO A 571 8.50 -12.57 2.67
CA PRO A 571 7.75 -13.65 3.29
C PRO A 571 6.24 -13.45 3.08
N ASP A 572 5.51 -14.56 3.00
CA ASP A 572 4.06 -14.52 2.97
C ASP A 572 3.54 -14.07 4.34
N GLU A 573 2.64 -13.09 4.34
CA GLU A 573 2.09 -12.47 5.55
C GLU A 573 0.57 -12.61 5.58
N ASP A 574 0.02 -12.90 6.76
CA ASP A 574 -1.44 -12.90 6.97
C ASP A 574 -1.94 -11.45 7.05
N GLN A 575 -2.41 -10.91 5.93
CA GLN A 575 -2.89 -9.52 5.82
C GLN A 575 -4.34 -9.33 6.30
N GLY A 576 -4.98 -10.38 6.83
CA GLY A 576 -6.38 -10.31 7.30
C GLY A 576 -7.41 -10.32 6.18
N ALA A 577 -7.00 -10.57 4.94
CA ALA A 577 -7.86 -10.69 3.77
C ALA A 577 -7.32 -11.75 2.82
N LEU A 578 -8.23 -12.38 2.07
CA LEU A 578 -7.92 -13.30 1.00
C LEU A 578 -8.60 -12.84 -0.28
N LEU A 579 -7.94 -13.01 -1.41
CA LEU A 579 -8.49 -12.78 -2.73
C LEU A 579 -8.61 -14.12 -3.47
N THR A 580 -9.78 -14.45 -3.95
CA THR A 580 -9.95 -15.63 -4.82
C THR A 580 -10.25 -15.17 -6.24
N ILE A 581 -9.39 -15.56 -7.17
CA ILE A 581 -9.51 -15.25 -8.60
C ILE A 581 -10.22 -16.41 -9.27
N VAL A 582 -11.23 -16.11 -10.08
CA VAL A 582 -12.08 -17.09 -10.75
C VAL A 582 -12.06 -16.84 -12.25
N GLN A 583 -11.78 -17.87 -13.02
CA GLN A 583 -11.80 -17.85 -14.47
C GLN A 583 -12.54 -19.06 -15.03
N LEU A 584 -13.60 -18.80 -15.76
CA LEU A 584 -14.36 -19.81 -16.50
C LEU A 584 -13.79 -19.99 -17.93
N PRO A 585 -14.15 -21.05 -18.64
CA PRO A 585 -13.81 -21.20 -20.05
C PRO A 585 -14.34 -20.03 -20.89
N PRO A 586 -13.62 -19.60 -21.93
CA PRO A 586 -14.09 -18.56 -22.83
C PRO A 586 -15.46 -18.90 -23.43
N GLY A 587 -16.37 -17.91 -23.44
CA GLY A 587 -17.75 -18.10 -23.90
C GLY A 587 -18.75 -18.43 -22.79
N SER A 588 -18.29 -18.57 -21.54
CA SER A 588 -19.20 -18.68 -20.39
C SER A 588 -19.96 -17.39 -20.17
N THR A 589 -21.22 -17.50 -19.74
CA THR A 589 -22.07 -16.35 -19.41
C THR A 589 -21.74 -15.81 -18.02
N GLN A 590 -22.13 -14.56 -17.78
CA GLN A 590 -21.99 -13.93 -16.47
C GLN A 590 -22.76 -14.69 -15.38
N GLU A 591 -23.94 -15.28 -15.71
CA GLU A 591 -24.72 -16.08 -14.78
C GLU A 591 -23.96 -17.32 -14.31
N GLN A 592 -23.28 -18.03 -15.22
CA GLN A 592 -22.44 -19.17 -14.86
C GLN A 592 -21.29 -18.76 -13.95
N THR A 593 -20.72 -17.58 -14.18
CA THR A 593 -19.67 -17.03 -13.32
C THR A 593 -20.22 -16.72 -11.93
N VAL A 594 -21.40 -16.10 -11.85
CA VAL A 594 -22.09 -15.80 -10.58
C VAL A 594 -22.37 -17.08 -9.80
N GLU A 595 -22.88 -18.15 -10.43
CA GLU A 595 -23.11 -19.43 -9.77
C GLU A 595 -21.83 -20.04 -9.14
N VAL A 596 -20.68 -19.88 -9.81
CA VAL A 596 -19.40 -20.34 -9.26
C VAL A 596 -18.98 -19.45 -8.08
N LEU A 597 -19.13 -18.13 -8.21
CA LEU A 597 -18.81 -17.19 -7.14
C LEU A 597 -19.66 -17.41 -5.89
N GLU A 598 -20.95 -17.74 -6.06
CA GLU A 598 -21.86 -18.07 -4.96
C GLU A 598 -21.41 -19.34 -4.22
N LYS A 599 -21.01 -20.38 -4.94
CA LYS A 599 -20.46 -21.60 -4.31
C LYS A 599 -19.20 -21.33 -3.50
N ILE A 600 -18.34 -20.45 -3.99
CA ILE A 600 -17.12 -20.04 -3.27
C ILE A 600 -17.50 -19.22 -2.03
N ARG A 601 -18.37 -18.23 -2.16
CA ARG A 601 -18.88 -17.42 -1.05
C ARG A 601 -19.49 -18.30 0.04
N ASP A 602 -20.37 -19.21 -0.36
CA ASP A 602 -21.07 -20.10 0.57
C ASP A 602 -20.10 -21.03 1.31
N HIS A 603 -19.04 -21.49 0.63
CA HIS A 603 -17.98 -22.24 1.29
C HIS A 603 -17.31 -21.41 2.40
N PHE A 604 -16.87 -20.20 2.10
CA PHE A 604 -16.17 -19.37 3.07
C PHE A 604 -17.08 -18.89 4.22
N LEU A 605 -18.31 -18.49 3.92
CA LEU A 605 -19.24 -18.02 4.96
C LEU A 605 -19.80 -19.14 5.84
N ASN A 606 -19.95 -20.37 5.30
CA ASN A 606 -20.56 -21.46 6.03
C ASN A 606 -19.54 -22.40 6.68
N ASN A 607 -18.44 -22.74 6.00
CA ASN A 607 -17.46 -23.71 6.51
C ASN A 607 -16.32 -23.04 7.29
N GLU A 608 -16.04 -21.75 7.03
CA GLU A 608 -14.96 -20.99 7.67
C GLU A 608 -15.51 -19.86 8.59
N LYS A 609 -16.70 -20.04 9.17
CA LYS A 609 -17.38 -19.05 10.04
C LYS A 609 -16.54 -18.54 11.21
N GLU A 610 -15.62 -19.36 11.71
CA GLU A 610 -14.75 -18.98 12.83
C GLU A 610 -13.70 -17.95 12.40
N THR A 611 -13.35 -17.94 11.10
CA THR A 611 -12.24 -17.14 10.57
C THR A 611 -12.69 -16.02 9.64
N VAL A 612 -13.77 -16.21 8.89
CA VAL A 612 -14.26 -15.25 7.89
C VAL A 612 -15.28 -14.30 8.54
N GLN A 613 -15.16 -13.01 8.21
CA GLN A 613 -16.06 -11.94 8.66
C GLN A 613 -17.03 -11.53 7.57
N GLU A 614 -16.53 -11.26 6.38
CA GLU A 614 -17.29 -10.67 5.26
C GLU A 614 -16.79 -11.24 3.92
N CYS A 615 -17.67 -11.25 2.93
CA CYS A 615 -17.37 -11.72 1.60
C CYS A 615 -18.04 -10.82 0.56
N LEU A 616 -17.24 -10.29 -0.40
CA LEU A 616 -17.73 -9.55 -1.57
C LEU A 616 -17.38 -10.33 -2.83
N THR A 617 -18.38 -10.71 -3.61
CA THR A 617 -18.18 -11.32 -4.93
C THR A 617 -18.30 -10.28 -6.03
N VAL A 618 -17.47 -10.39 -7.05
CA VAL A 618 -17.47 -9.51 -8.22
C VAL A 618 -17.37 -10.36 -9.46
N ALA A 619 -18.42 -10.41 -10.26
CA ALA A 619 -18.40 -10.99 -11.60
C ALA A 619 -18.18 -9.90 -12.64
N GLY A 620 -17.51 -10.23 -13.76
CA GLY A 620 -17.23 -9.32 -14.86
C GLY A 620 -15.80 -8.80 -14.91
N VAL A 621 -15.04 -8.95 -13.83
CA VAL A 621 -13.65 -8.50 -13.77
C VAL A 621 -12.83 -9.39 -12.81
N SER A 622 -11.55 -9.54 -13.11
CA SER A 622 -10.56 -10.15 -12.22
C SER A 622 -9.20 -9.48 -12.43
N SER A 623 -8.21 -9.83 -11.60
CA SER A 623 -6.83 -9.38 -11.81
C SER A 623 -6.23 -9.88 -13.15
N ALA A 624 -6.78 -10.96 -13.71
CA ALA A 624 -6.37 -11.48 -15.02
C ALA A 624 -6.95 -10.67 -16.20
N GLY A 625 -8.10 -9.99 -15.99
CA GLY A 625 -8.75 -9.20 -17.04
C GLY A 625 -10.22 -8.94 -16.77
N GLY A 626 -10.93 -8.38 -17.76
CA GLY A 626 -12.38 -8.17 -17.75
C GLY A 626 -13.07 -9.10 -18.75
N GLY A 627 -14.22 -9.65 -18.39
CA GLY A 627 -15.03 -10.55 -19.22
C GLY A 627 -16.15 -11.19 -18.41
N GLN A 628 -17.19 -11.66 -19.10
CA GLN A 628 -18.30 -12.36 -18.45
C GLN A 628 -17.83 -13.64 -17.75
N ASP A 629 -16.73 -14.24 -18.23
CA ASP A 629 -16.07 -15.45 -17.72
C ASP A 629 -15.07 -15.18 -16.59
N GLN A 630 -14.99 -13.94 -16.11
CA GLN A 630 -14.05 -13.52 -15.09
C GLN A 630 -14.78 -13.13 -13.80
N GLY A 631 -14.19 -13.49 -12.68
CA GLY A 631 -14.70 -13.08 -11.38
C GLY A 631 -13.65 -13.09 -10.29
N MET A 632 -13.96 -12.45 -9.18
CA MET A 632 -13.13 -12.45 -7.97
C MET A 632 -13.99 -12.40 -6.72
N VAL A 633 -13.43 -12.90 -5.64
CA VAL A 633 -14.05 -12.88 -4.32
C VAL A 633 -13.07 -12.27 -3.34
N TYR A 634 -13.48 -11.18 -2.72
CA TYR A 634 -12.78 -10.57 -1.58
C TYR A 634 -13.32 -11.17 -0.30
N ILE A 635 -12.47 -11.77 0.49
CA ILE A 635 -12.81 -12.44 1.74
C ILE A 635 -12.06 -11.73 2.86
N LYS A 636 -12.79 -11.05 3.72
CA LYS A 636 -12.25 -10.41 4.89
C LYS A 636 -12.24 -11.38 6.06
N LEU A 637 -11.10 -11.54 6.66
CA LEU A 637 -10.94 -12.37 7.84
C LEU A 637 -11.23 -11.58 9.11
N LYS A 638 -11.57 -12.28 10.19
CA LYS A 638 -11.69 -11.68 11.53
C LYS A 638 -10.34 -11.19 12.03
N ASP A 639 -10.34 -10.35 13.04
CA ASP A 639 -9.12 -9.80 13.63
C ASP A 639 -8.16 -10.91 14.09
N TRP A 640 -6.85 -10.62 14.05
CA TRP A 640 -5.78 -11.57 14.37
C TRP A 640 -5.91 -12.11 15.79
N ASP A 641 -6.37 -11.30 16.75
CA ASP A 641 -6.59 -11.72 18.16
C ASP A 641 -7.62 -12.84 18.30
N LEU A 642 -8.54 -12.95 17.36
CA LEU A 642 -9.56 -14.02 17.30
C LEU A 642 -9.08 -15.25 16.53
N ARG A 643 -7.91 -15.16 15.85
CA ARG A 643 -7.34 -16.21 14.98
C ARG A 643 -5.91 -16.62 15.39
N ASN A 644 -5.66 -16.72 16.69
CA ASN A 644 -4.31 -16.97 17.24
C ASN A 644 -3.77 -18.38 16.97
N SER A 645 -4.63 -19.38 16.70
CA SER A 645 -4.17 -20.73 16.43
C SER A 645 -3.64 -20.86 14.99
N PRO A 646 -2.61 -21.70 14.74
CA PRO A 646 -2.06 -21.92 13.40
C PRO A 646 -3.10 -22.36 12.36
N GLU A 647 -4.14 -23.08 12.79
CA GLU A 647 -5.21 -23.59 11.94
C GLU A 647 -6.17 -22.48 11.45
N LEU A 648 -6.21 -21.34 12.14
CA LEU A 648 -7.07 -20.19 11.82
C LEU A 648 -6.34 -19.10 11.03
N LYS A 649 -5.05 -19.30 10.68
CA LYS A 649 -4.28 -18.38 9.86
C LYS A 649 -4.69 -18.47 8.40
N ALA A 650 -4.44 -17.39 7.64
CA ALA A 650 -4.78 -17.27 6.22
C ALA A 650 -4.25 -18.44 5.38
N GLU A 651 -2.99 -18.86 5.58
CA GLU A 651 -2.37 -19.99 4.88
C GLU A 651 -3.12 -21.31 5.11
N ALA A 652 -3.53 -21.60 6.34
CA ALA A 652 -4.29 -22.79 6.68
C ALA A 652 -5.68 -22.79 6.06
N ILE A 653 -6.36 -21.63 6.02
CA ILE A 653 -7.66 -21.44 5.36
C ILE A 653 -7.53 -21.71 3.86
N VAL A 654 -6.53 -21.12 3.20
CA VAL A 654 -6.23 -21.36 1.78
C VAL A 654 -5.95 -22.83 1.54
N GLY A 655 -5.15 -23.47 2.40
CA GLY A 655 -4.84 -24.91 2.31
C GLY A 655 -6.09 -25.80 2.37
N ARG A 656 -7.08 -25.47 3.22
CA ARG A 656 -8.37 -26.21 3.29
C ARG A 656 -9.31 -25.88 2.13
N ALA A 657 -9.25 -24.65 1.63
CA ALA A 657 -10.10 -24.21 0.52
C ALA A 657 -9.69 -24.83 -0.82
N ILE A 658 -8.39 -24.98 -1.10
CA ILE A 658 -7.86 -25.50 -2.38
C ILE A 658 -8.55 -26.80 -2.82
N PRO A 659 -8.62 -27.88 -2.02
CA PRO A 659 -9.24 -29.13 -2.48
C PRO A 659 -10.74 -29.01 -2.74
N VAL A 660 -11.45 -28.16 -1.99
CA VAL A 660 -12.89 -27.91 -2.16
C VAL A 660 -13.13 -27.11 -3.42
N LEU A 661 -12.36 -26.04 -3.64
CA LEU A 661 -12.47 -25.20 -4.83
C LEU A 661 -12.04 -25.93 -6.11
N ALA A 662 -11.04 -26.83 -6.03
CA ALA A 662 -10.63 -27.68 -7.14
C ALA A 662 -11.70 -28.69 -7.58
N ALA A 663 -12.67 -29.00 -6.71
CA ALA A 663 -13.80 -29.84 -7.06
C ALA A 663 -14.81 -29.14 -8.00
N ILE A 664 -14.76 -27.82 -8.11
CA ILE A 664 -15.56 -27.02 -9.04
C ILE A 664 -14.92 -27.12 -10.44
N ARG A 665 -15.32 -28.10 -11.22
CA ARG A 665 -14.67 -28.46 -12.51
C ARG A 665 -14.86 -27.42 -13.62
N ASN A 666 -15.83 -26.51 -13.49
CA ASN A 666 -16.22 -25.57 -14.53
C ASN A 666 -15.37 -24.28 -14.52
N ALA A 667 -14.48 -24.12 -13.56
CA ALA A 667 -13.69 -22.89 -13.42
C ALA A 667 -12.26 -23.20 -12.95
N ARG A 668 -11.35 -22.32 -13.28
CA ARG A 668 -10.03 -22.24 -12.66
C ARG A 668 -10.12 -21.27 -11.51
N ILE A 669 -9.82 -21.73 -10.31
CA ILE A 669 -9.99 -20.94 -9.07
C ILE A 669 -8.64 -20.90 -8.36
N TYR A 670 -8.19 -19.68 -8.05
CA TYR A 670 -6.91 -19.42 -7.40
C TYR A 670 -7.15 -18.60 -6.13
N PRO A 671 -7.23 -19.20 -4.94
CA PRO A 671 -7.20 -18.46 -3.69
C PRO A 671 -5.77 -17.97 -3.42
N VAL A 672 -5.62 -16.66 -3.16
CA VAL A 672 -4.35 -15.98 -2.94
C VAL A 672 -4.39 -15.21 -1.62
#